data_9a8f18d0b9146bf4f2d1f5eb792cb8dc
#
_entry.id   9a8f18d0b9146bf4f2d1f5eb792cb8dc
#
_cell.length_a   1.000
_cell.length_b   1.000
_cell.length_c   1.000
_cell.angle_alpha   90.00
_cell.angle_beta   90.00
_cell.angle_gamma   90.00
#
_symmetry.space_group_name_H-M   'P 1'
#
loop_
_entity.id
_entity.type
_entity.pdbx_description
1 polymer ?
#
loop_
_entity_poly.entity_id
_entity_poly.type
_entity_poly.pdbx_seq_one_letter_code
_entity_poly.pdbx_strand_id
1 'polypeptide(L)'
;MITKKLTFLLLNLFISIVTYGQTIQISGQVLDAQSKSPLAFVTIGIEGTNTGFITDIDGRFNSSISEQSQSLTFSFIGYERKVIEVKELKANPIILLNQRAVEVSEVRVVPGINPADIIMNQVIENRKLNNPEEATQFSYDSYNKLVFTVNPDSISKKMEMQKDSVNKDSSLLYTADYISKQHLVMMESVSHRDFMSPTKDKEVILASRVSGLKSPEFSLIGTQLQSFSFYKDYVELMDYRLLSPISKGATSQYLFILEDSIIENGELFYTISFQPKKGKNFEGLKGQLFIHKKDFAIKSVSASPAAEGGGIEMKIQQLYEKVDGQWFPVQLNSNLTFNTIIIDQFPLYGIGRSYLQNIQLTSLRPKNEFDNVVLEMDRKIKSNTDSLLNAFRLDTLDAKEAKTYHMMDSIGEAEKFDEKLRLLKIITTGNIPLGPINVDLNKLGGYNNYEGFRLGLGVHTNDKISKSLSLGGYFAYGFKDKNWKYGGDLSYKPFQDRAIHFKLSYSNDVQERGGVQYTLLKKSSLTSENYKDLFIYQMDLIERVRLESRFSLLKSWQFNVFGQQNWIQSGDDYRFLKPITNEVALRLNPFQQTELGLEARFAYGEKFVELFGMKISSGTKFPIVHFKYTKGLEQNESQFDFNKYEGRIEKLFVIRNGGELNVRMLAGYVDANVPLMFNFTPTGVNKGFGISVANTFETARPNEFFHDRFASLFIRHNFKQLLYKGEKFHPEFVIHTAVGFGQMKQTTSHQNIEFKTMEKGYFESGVIVNDLYRMQFLTFGVGTFYRYGYYSTPDELDNFTFKLSMSFAL
;
A
#
# COMPACT_ATOMS: atom_id res chain seq x y z
N MET A 1 0.19 -81.64 27.02
CA MET A 1 -0.97 -80.82 26.68
C MET A 1 -0.62 -79.30 26.67
N ILE A 2 0.36 -78.88 27.44
CA ILE A 2 0.81 -77.50 27.53
C ILE A 2 1.60 -77.00 26.26
N THR A 3 2.43 -77.86 25.66
CA THR A 3 3.20 -77.60 24.51
C THR A 3 2.37 -77.27 23.23
N LYS A 4 1.26 -77.97 23.02
CA LYS A 4 0.33 -77.76 21.90
C LYS A 4 -0.44 -76.41 22.01
N LYS A 5 -0.74 -75.95 23.23
CA LYS A 5 -1.40 -74.67 23.49
C LYS A 5 -0.43 -73.51 23.26
N LEU A 6 0.84 -73.68 23.64
CA LEU A 6 1.88 -72.69 23.43
C LEU A 6 2.19 -72.52 21.93
N THR A 7 2.28 -73.57 21.16
CA THR A 7 2.47 -73.55 19.71
C THR A 7 1.29 -72.91 18.96
N PHE A 8 0.05 -73.18 19.44
CA PHE A 8 -1.15 -72.52 18.88
C PHE A 8 -1.22 -71.01 19.21
N LEU A 9 -0.77 -70.61 20.42
CA LEU A 9 -0.67 -69.23 20.82
C LEU A 9 0.40 -68.50 20.05
N LEU A 10 1.56 -69.10 19.86
CA LEU A 10 2.67 -68.48 19.04
C LEU A 10 2.30 -68.45 17.55
N LEU A 11 1.52 -69.44 17.03
CA LEU A 11 1.05 -69.38 15.65
C LEU A 11 -0.01 -68.27 15.45
N ASN A 12 -0.91 -68.03 16.42
CA ASN A 12 -1.84 -66.90 16.37
C ASN A 12 -1.15 -65.54 16.57
N LEU A 13 -0.09 -65.47 17.37
CA LEU A 13 0.72 -64.26 17.52
C LEU A 13 1.50 -63.96 16.22
N PHE A 14 1.99 -65.03 15.53
CA PHE A 14 2.67 -64.89 14.25
C PHE A 14 1.72 -64.50 13.11
N ILE A 15 0.49 -64.98 13.11
CA ILE A 15 -0.56 -64.61 12.13
C ILE A 15 -1.03 -63.15 12.37
N SER A 16 -1.08 -62.69 13.65
CA SER A 16 -1.43 -61.29 13.96
C SER A 16 -0.37 -60.25 13.53
N ILE A 17 0.88 -60.69 13.32
CA ILE A 17 1.99 -59.78 12.89
C ILE A 17 2.00 -59.59 11.37
N VAL A 18 1.36 -60.50 10.60
CA VAL A 18 1.41 -60.48 9.10
C VAL A 18 0.29 -59.63 8.48
N THR A 19 -0.62 -59.05 9.27
CA THR A 19 -1.72 -58.19 8.78
C THR A 19 -1.42 -56.67 8.85
N TYR A 20 -0.16 -56.25 8.92
CA TYR A 20 0.18 -54.88 8.52
C TYR A 20 0.09 -54.80 7.00
N GLY A 21 -0.96 -54.15 6.51
CA GLY A 21 -1.14 -53.92 5.07
C GLY A 21 0.14 -53.27 4.48
N GLN A 22 0.73 -53.93 3.48
CA GLN A 22 1.86 -53.39 2.78
C GLN A 22 1.43 -52.07 2.15
N THR A 23 2.22 -50.99 2.37
CA THR A 23 2.00 -49.69 1.76
C THR A 23 3.07 -49.40 0.74
N ILE A 24 2.69 -48.78 -0.34
CA ILE A 24 3.60 -48.28 -1.38
C ILE A 24 3.67 -46.76 -1.31
N GLN A 25 4.87 -46.26 -1.44
CA GLN A 25 5.09 -44.81 -1.53
C GLN A 25 4.89 -44.36 -2.99
N ILE A 26 4.05 -43.38 -3.18
CA ILE A 26 3.81 -42.77 -4.48
C ILE A 26 4.13 -41.30 -4.43
N SER A 27 4.80 -40.79 -5.45
CA SER A 27 5.13 -39.37 -5.61
C SER A 27 4.99 -38.97 -7.07
N GLY A 28 4.71 -37.69 -7.32
CA GLY A 28 4.56 -37.18 -8.66
C GLY A 28 4.16 -35.72 -8.68
N GLN A 29 3.84 -35.21 -9.86
CA GLN A 29 3.41 -33.82 -10.04
C GLN A 29 2.23 -33.73 -11.01
N VAL A 30 1.26 -32.89 -10.69
CA VAL A 30 0.08 -32.63 -11.52
C VAL A 30 0.22 -31.27 -12.17
N LEU A 31 0.13 -31.24 -13.51
CA LEU A 31 0.24 -30.02 -14.31
C LEU A 31 -1.01 -29.84 -15.17
N ASP A 32 -1.28 -28.63 -15.54
CA ASP A 32 -2.22 -28.27 -16.61
C ASP A 32 -1.69 -28.83 -17.96
N ALA A 33 -2.54 -29.50 -18.73
CA ALA A 33 -2.12 -30.17 -19.96
C ALA A 33 -1.64 -29.20 -21.04
N GLN A 34 -2.21 -27.98 -21.07
CA GLN A 34 -1.93 -26.98 -22.08
C GLN A 34 -0.76 -26.08 -21.67
N SER A 35 -0.86 -25.46 -20.47
CA SER A 35 0.12 -24.50 -19.99
C SER A 35 1.37 -25.13 -19.36
N LYS A 36 1.28 -26.40 -18.97
CA LYS A 36 2.30 -27.09 -18.16
C LYS A 36 2.54 -26.46 -16.79
N SER A 37 1.66 -25.55 -16.36
CA SER A 37 1.71 -24.91 -15.05
C SER A 37 1.30 -25.88 -13.96
N PRO A 38 1.92 -25.86 -12.75
CA PRO A 38 1.56 -26.69 -11.64
C PRO A 38 0.12 -26.47 -11.18
N LEU A 39 -0.61 -27.53 -10.92
CA LEU A 39 -1.97 -27.50 -10.36
C LEU A 39 -1.91 -27.76 -8.85
N ALA A 40 -2.02 -26.71 -8.07
CA ALA A 40 -2.04 -26.79 -6.61
C ALA A 40 -3.39 -27.31 -6.09
N PHE A 41 -3.33 -28.12 -5.04
CA PHE A 41 -4.50 -28.61 -4.30
C PHE A 41 -5.45 -29.47 -5.15
N VAL A 42 -4.91 -30.24 -6.11
CA VAL A 42 -5.66 -31.26 -6.82
C VAL A 42 -6.01 -32.38 -5.84
N THR A 43 -7.28 -32.72 -5.76
CA THR A 43 -7.74 -33.85 -4.96
C THR A 43 -7.37 -35.16 -5.64
N ILE A 44 -6.67 -36.04 -4.91
CA ILE A 44 -6.28 -37.37 -5.35
C ILE A 44 -6.99 -38.38 -4.46
N GLY A 45 -8.08 -38.94 -4.97
CA GLY A 45 -8.87 -39.97 -4.26
C GLY A 45 -8.39 -41.36 -4.59
N ILE A 46 -8.40 -42.26 -3.64
CA ILE A 46 -8.17 -43.71 -3.85
C ILE A 46 -9.51 -44.34 -4.20
N GLU A 47 -9.62 -44.89 -5.40
CA GLU A 47 -10.88 -45.43 -5.92
C GLU A 47 -11.41 -46.58 -5.04
N GLY A 48 -12.72 -46.57 -4.84
CA GLY A 48 -13.38 -47.55 -3.95
C GLY A 48 -13.26 -47.25 -2.45
N THR A 49 -12.63 -46.12 -2.09
CA THR A 49 -12.50 -45.67 -0.69
C THR A 49 -12.91 -44.19 -0.59
N ASN A 50 -13.13 -43.73 0.66
CA ASN A 50 -13.29 -42.29 0.93
C ASN A 50 -11.95 -41.62 1.36
N THR A 51 -10.84 -42.33 1.14
CA THR A 51 -9.50 -41.85 1.51
C THR A 51 -8.83 -41.20 0.31
N GLY A 52 -7.97 -40.20 0.58
CA GLY A 52 -7.24 -39.52 -0.46
C GLY A 52 -6.27 -38.50 0.15
N PHE A 53 -5.69 -37.72 -0.67
CA PHE A 53 -4.76 -36.61 -0.32
C PHE A 53 -4.84 -35.50 -1.38
N ILE A 54 -4.18 -34.39 -1.15
CA ILE A 54 -4.12 -33.30 -2.12
C ILE A 54 -2.68 -33.08 -2.58
N THR A 55 -2.52 -32.50 -3.78
CA THR A 55 -1.22 -31.96 -4.18
C THR A 55 -0.87 -30.75 -3.32
N ASP A 56 0.43 -30.53 -3.15
CA ASP A 56 0.93 -29.30 -2.58
C ASP A 56 0.69 -28.10 -3.52
N ILE A 57 1.17 -26.95 -3.12
CA ILE A 57 0.98 -25.72 -3.87
C ILE A 57 1.77 -25.67 -5.20
N ASP A 58 2.80 -26.51 -5.36
CA ASP A 58 3.57 -26.70 -6.56
C ASP A 58 3.07 -27.90 -7.40
N GLY A 59 1.86 -28.40 -7.09
CA GLY A 59 1.24 -29.51 -7.79
C GLY A 59 1.88 -30.86 -7.50
N ARG A 60 2.82 -30.96 -6.54
CA ARG A 60 3.50 -32.21 -6.18
C ARG A 60 2.68 -32.98 -5.17
N PHE A 61 2.79 -34.32 -5.23
CA PHE A 61 2.22 -35.21 -4.23
C PHE A 61 3.25 -36.25 -3.78
N ASN A 62 3.18 -36.60 -2.51
CA ASN A 62 3.98 -37.67 -1.92
C ASN A 62 3.14 -38.28 -0.81
N SER A 63 2.70 -39.53 -0.99
CA SER A 63 1.81 -40.20 -0.04
C SER A 63 2.03 -41.69 -0.04
N SER A 64 1.67 -42.33 1.07
CA SER A 64 1.66 -43.78 1.21
C SER A 64 0.25 -44.31 1.00
N ILE A 65 0.07 -45.27 0.07
CA ILE A 65 -1.21 -45.91 -0.21
C ILE A 65 -1.10 -47.42 0.02
N SER A 66 -2.24 -48.10 0.24
CA SER A 66 -2.26 -49.56 0.33
C SER A 66 -1.84 -50.18 -0.99
N GLU A 67 -1.04 -51.25 -0.94
CA GLU A 67 -0.65 -52.05 -2.11
C GLU A 67 -1.86 -52.61 -2.88
N GLN A 68 -3.02 -52.76 -2.18
CA GLN A 68 -4.28 -53.22 -2.76
C GLN A 68 -5.02 -52.13 -3.56
N SER A 69 -4.58 -50.88 -3.52
CA SER A 69 -5.19 -49.79 -4.25
C SER A 69 -5.00 -49.98 -5.76
N GLN A 70 -6.09 -50.00 -6.53
CA GLN A 70 -6.06 -50.29 -7.98
C GLN A 70 -5.86 -49.04 -8.80
N SER A 71 -6.52 -47.94 -8.47
CA SER A 71 -6.49 -46.70 -9.23
C SER A 71 -6.60 -45.45 -8.34
N LEU A 72 -6.03 -44.36 -8.87
CA LEU A 72 -6.11 -43.01 -8.31
C LEU A 72 -6.97 -42.12 -9.19
N THR A 73 -7.83 -41.37 -8.58
CA THR A 73 -8.68 -40.39 -9.23
C THR A 73 -8.19 -38.97 -8.96
N PHE A 74 -7.77 -38.26 -10.01
CA PHE A 74 -7.36 -36.88 -9.96
C PHE A 74 -8.54 -35.98 -10.31
N SER A 75 -8.94 -35.07 -9.39
CA SER A 75 -10.06 -34.16 -9.54
C SER A 75 -9.67 -32.75 -9.20
N PHE A 76 -9.98 -31.80 -10.08
CA PHE A 76 -9.74 -30.39 -9.87
C PHE A 76 -10.83 -29.56 -10.55
N ILE A 77 -11.26 -28.45 -9.92
CA ILE A 77 -12.35 -27.63 -10.44
C ILE A 77 -11.95 -27.00 -11.78
N GLY A 78 -12.84 -27.10 -12.77
CA GLY A 78 -12.58 -26.62 -14.12
C GLY A 78 -11.77 -27.56 -14.99
N TYR A 79 -11.45 -28.79 -14.49
CA TYR A 79 -10.70 -29.81 -15.24
C TYR A 79 -11.50 -31.09 -15.36
N GLU A 80 -11.13 -31.88 -16.35
CA GLU A 80 -11.68 -33.24 -16.52
C GLU A 80 -11.10 -34.16 -15.46
N ARG A 81 -11.97 -34.97 -14.85
CA ARG A 81 -11.58 -36.00 -13.89
C ARG A 81 -10.73 -37.06 -14.62
N LYS A 82 -9.56 -37.40 -14.06
CA LYS A 82 -8.65 -38.38 -14.63
C LYS A 82 -8.43 -39.53 -13.66
N VAL A 83 -8.63 -40.75 -14.13
CA VAL A 83 -8.36 -41.97 -13.38
C VAL A 83 -7.11 -42.63 -13.96
N ILE A 84 -6.19 -43.04 -13.09
CA ILE A 84 -4.93 -43.69 -13.46
C ILE A 84 -4.74 -44.93 -12.58
N GLU A 85 -4.44 -46.08 -13.21
CA GLU A 85 -4.09 -47.27 -12.47
C GLU A 85 -2.75 -47.12 -11.75
N VAL A 86 -2.67 -47.57 -10.52
CA VAL A 86 -1.43 -47.43 -9.70
C VAL A 86 -0.24 -48.11 -10.40
N LYS A 87 -0.51 -49.21 -11.15
CA LYS A 87 0.50 -49.94 -11.89
C LYS A 87 1.11 -49.15 -13.06
N GLU A 88 0.40 -48.18 -13.58
CA GLU A 88 0.86 -47.31 -14.66
C GLU A 88 1.69 -46.12 -14.14
N LEU A 89 1.69 -45.88 -12.84
CA LEU A 89 2.47 -44.77 -12.21
C LEU A 89 3.98 -45.13 -12.24
N LYS A 90 4.71 -44.46 -13.08
CA LYS A 90 6.18 -44.51 -13.09
C LYS A 90 6.73 -43.80 -11.83
N ALA A 91 8.00 -43.98 -11.53
CA ALA A 91 8.67 -43.18 -10.51
C ALA A 91 8.55 -41.66 -10.85
N ASN A 92 7.99 -40.85 -9.97
CA ASN A 92 7.73 -39.42 -10.14
C ASN A 92 6.98 -39.07 -11.46
N PRO A 93 5.75 -39.55 -11.68
CA PRO A 93 4.99 -39.29 -12.89
C PRO A 93 4.57 -37.82 -12.97
N ILE A 94 4.57 -37.29 -14.18
CA ILE A 94 3.92 -36.01 -14.49
C ILE A 94 2.50 -36.33 -14.98
N ILE A 95 1.49 -35.88 -14.23
CA ILE A 95 0.08 -36.08 -14.53
C ILE A 95 -0.46 -34.81 -15.18
N LEU A 96 -0.93 -34.91 -16.42
CA LEU A 96 -1.53 -33.83 -17.15
C LEU A 96 -3.06 -33.89 -17.02
N LEU A 97 -3.69 -32.79 -16.56
CA LEU A 97 -5.14 -32.62 -16.55
C LEU A 97 -5.57 -31.65 -17.64
N ASN A 98 -6.61 -32.03 -18.38
CA ASN A 98 -7.23 -31.17 -19.39
C ASN A 98 -8.24 -30.23 -18.76
N GLN A 99 -8.25 -28.97 -19.20
CA GLN A 99 -9.32 -28.05 -18.83
C GLN A 99 -10.64 -28.53 -19.44
N ARG A 100 -11.69 -28.56 -18.63
CA ARG A 100 -13.05 -28.83 -19.11
C ARG A 100 -13.58 -27.58 -19.80
N ALA A 101 -14.06 -27.70 -21.04
CA ALA A 101 -14.81 -26.64 -21.68
C ALA A 101 -15.99 -26.25 -20.79
N VAL A 102 -16.02 -24.98 -20.37
CA VAL A 102 -17.04 -24.49 -19.43
C VAL A 102 -18.38 -24.43 -20.20
N GLU A 103 -19.13 -25.51 -20.18
CA GLU A 103 -20.59 -25.37 -20.22
C GLU A 103 -21.00 -24.80 -18.86
N VAL A 104 -21.61 -23.63 -18.87
CA VAL A 104 -22.24 -23.02 -17.69
C VAL A 104 -23.36 -23.97 -17.25
N SER A 105 -23.02 -24.95 -16.44
CA SER A 105 -24.00 -25.83 -15.80
C SER A 105 -24.90 -24.95 -14.96
N GLU A 106 -26.16 -24.84 -15.35
CA GLU A 106 -27.19 -24.13 -14.60
C GLU A 106 -27.22 -24.73 -13.18
N VAL A 107 -26.79 -23.94 -12.18
CA VAL A 107 -26.83 -24.36 -10.78
C VAL A 107 -28.28 -24.59 -10.42
N ARG A 108 -28.72 -25.85 -10.38
CA ARG A 108 -30.06 -26.23 -9.96
C ARG A 108 -30.20 -25.94 -8.48
N VAL A 109 -30.81 -24.83 -8.13
CA VAL A 109 -31.13 -24.49 -6.73
C VAL A 109 -32.22 -25.48 -6.26
N VAL A 110 -31.81 -26.47 -5.50
CA VAL A 110 -32.75 -27.37 -4.83
C VAL A 110 -33.27 -26.63 -3.58
N PRO A 111 -34.60 -26.60 -3.34
CA PRO A 111 -35.15 -26.04 -2.09
C PRO A 111 -34.60 -26.77 -0.86
N GLY A 112 -33.92 -26.06 0.01
CA GLY A 112 -33.34 -26.59 1.25
C GLY A 112 -32.17 -25.76 1.73
N ILE A 113 -31.64 -26.07 2.91
CA ILE A 113 -30.44 -25.45 3.47
C ILE A 113 -29.22 -26.02 2.72
N ASN A 114 -28.44 -25.12 2.09
CA ASN A 114 -27.20 -25.53 1.42
C ASN A 114 -26.19 -26.13 2.43
N PRO A 115 -25.76 -27.38 2.26
CA PRO A 115 -24.78 -28.00 3.18
C PRO A 115 -23.47 -27.23 3.27
N ALA A 116 -23.01 -26.63 2.16
CA ALA A 116 -21.81 -25.81 2.14
C ALA A 116 -21.96 -24.55 3.01
N ASP A 117 -23.15 -23.91 3.04
CA ASP A 117 -23.39 -22.76 3.90
C ASP A 117 -23.33 -23.12 5.39
N ILE A 118 -23.77 -24.34 5.78
CA ILE A 118 -23.65 -24.83 7.16
C ILE A 118 -22.18 -24.93 7.55
N ILE A 119 -21.35 -25.56 6.71
CA ILE A 119 -19.91 -25.73 6.96
C ILE A 119 -19.24 -24.34 7.00
N MET A 120 -19.55 -23.47 6.06
CA MET A 120 -18.94 -22.14 5.99
C MET A 120 -19.33 -21.25 7.17
N ASN A 121 -20.56 -21.37 7.71
CA ASN A 121 -20.93 -20.65 8.94
C ASN A 121 -20.08 -21.12 10.12
N GLN A 122 -19.79 -22.41 10.24
CA GLN A 122 -18.87 -22.94 11.26
C GLN A 122 -17.44 -22.42 11.06
N VAL A 123 -16.95 -22.33 9.82
CA VAL A 123 -15.63 -21.74 9.50
C VAL A 123 -15.59 -20.26 9.92
N ILE A 124 -16.66 -19.50 9.64
CA ILE A 124 -16.77 -18.07 9.99
C ILE A 124 -16.82 -17.89 11.51
N GLU A 125 -17.54 -18.73 12.22
CA GLU A 125 -17.62 -18.70 13.70
C GLU A 125 -16.27 -19.01 14.35
N ASN A 126 -15.54 -20.02 13.82
CA ASN A 126 -14.25 -20.45 14.33
C ASN A 126 -13.05 -19.65 13.79
N ARG A 127 -13.28 -18.68 12.90
CA ARG A 127 -12.19 -17.96 12.22
C ARG A 127 -11.23 -17.23 13.16
N LYS A 128 -11.71 -16.74 14.30
CA LYS A 128 -10.85 -16.08 15.30
C LYS A 128 -9.90 -17.03 15.99
N LEU A 129 -10.35 -18.26 16.25
CA LEU A 129 -9.51 -19.30 16.84
C LEU A 129 -8.42 -19.78 15.88
N ASN A 130 -8.76 -19.82 14.59
CA ASN A 130 -7.87 -20.29 13.54
C ASN A 130 -7.03 -19.18 12.91
N ASN A 131 -7.22 -17.89 13.28
CA ASN A 131 -6.43 -16.77 12.79
C ASN A 131 -5.16 -16.57 13.64
N PRO A 132 -3.97 -16.82 13.11
CA PRO A 132 -2.74 -16.65 13.86
C PRO A 132 -2.55 -15.23 14.44
N GLU A 133 -3.02 -14.19 13.72
CA GLU A 133 -2.86 -12.80 14.15
C GLU A 133 -3.83 -12.39 15.28
N GLU A 134 -4.91 -13.15 15.53
CA GLU A 134 -5.82 -12.89 16.67
C GLU A 134 -5.52 -13.77 17.88
N ALA A 135 -4.97 -14.98 17.65
CA ALA A 135 -4.85 -15.98 18.71
C ALA A 135 -3.74 -15.67 19.71
N THR A 136 -2.52 -15.27 19.27
CA THR A 136 -1.36 -15.15 20.17
C THR A 136 -0.25 -14.24 19.63
N GLN A 137 0.96 -14.50 20.06
CA GLN A 137 2.20 -14.01 19.54
C GLN A 137 2.89 -15.12 18.76
N PHE A 138 3.64 -14.76 17.74
CA PHE A 138 4.43 -15.70 16.97
C PHE A 138 5.68 -15.06 16.40
N SER A 139 6.63 -15.89 16.00
CA SER A 139 7.75 -15.51 15.15
C SER A 139 8.01 -16.58 14.10
N TYR A 140 8.58 -16.18 12.98
CA TYR A 140 9.02 -17.08 11.93
C TYR A 140 10.09 -16.43 11.05
N ASP A 141 10.83 -17.27 10.37
CA ASP A 141 11.70 -16.87 9.27
C ASP A 141 10.96 -17.14 7.96
N SER A 142 11.07 -16.25 6.98
CA SER A 142 10.52 -16.48 5.65
C SER A 142 11.60 -16.40 4.58
N TYR A 143 11.58 -17.37 3.67
CA TYR A 143 12.29 -17.28 2.41
C TYR A 143 11.29 -16.86 1.32
N ASN A 144 11.58 -15.74 0.68
CA ASN A 144 10.72 -15.17 -0.35
C ASN A 144 11.45 -15.18 -1.68
N LYS A 145 10.79 -15.69 -2.73
CA LYS A 145 11.27 -15.66 -4.11
C LYS A 145 10.20 -15.00 -4.99
N LEU A 146 10.59 -13.98 -5.73
CA LEU A 146 9.74 -13.28 -6.70
C LEU A 146 10.43 -13.30 -8.06
N VAL A 147 9.71 -13.79 -9.05
CA VAL A 147 10.20 -13.90 -10.43
C VAL A 147 9.28 -13.08 -11.33
N PHE A 148 9.84 -12.19 -12.10
CA PHE A 148 9.14 -11.51 -13.19
C PHE A 148 9.54 -12.12 -14.53
N THR A 149 8.54 -12.44 -15.33
CA THR A 149 8.68 -13.11 -16.61
C THR A 149 7.52 -12.72 -17.53
N VAL A 150 7.38 -13.38 -18.66
CA VAL A 150 6.16 -13.35 -19.48
C VAL A 150 5.37 -14.62 -19.21
N ASN A 151 4.03 -14.53 -19.21
CA ASN A 151 3.18 -15.68 -18.95
C ASN A 151 3.37 -16.75 -20.03
N PRO A 152 3.86 -17.96 -19.68
CA PRO A 152 4.09 -19.06 -20.63
C PRO A 152 2.83 -19.46 -21.39
N ASP A 153 1.64 -19.39 -20.73
CA ASP A 153 0.36 -19.73 -21.34
C ASP A 153 0.02 -18.77 -22.50
N SER A 154 0.32 -17.48 -22.31
CA SER A 154 0.11 -16.45 -23.34
C SER A 154 1.02 -16.68 -24.55
N ILE A 155 2.27 -17.11 -24.31
CA ILE A 155 3.22 -17.46 -25.37
C ILE A 155 2.71 -18.68 -26.14
N SER A 156 2.35 -19.75 -25.41
CA SER A 156 1.88 -21.02 -26.00
C SER A 156 0.63 -20.82 -26.84
N LYS A 157 -0.38 -20.09 -26.33
CA LYS A 157 -1.59 -19.75 -27.09
C LYS A 157 -1.29 -18.99 -28.38
N LYS A 158 -0.38 -18.01 -28.32
CA LYS A 158 -0.03 -17.21 -29.50
C LYS A 158 0.78 -18.00 -30.51
N MET A 159 1.64 -18.92 -30.07
CA MET A 159 2.35 -19.86 -30.94
C MET A 159 1.39 -20.84 -31.63
N GLU A 160 0.36 -21.33 -30.93
CA GLU A 160 -0.67 -22.18 -31.54
C GLU A 160 -1.49 -21.44 -32.58
N MET A 161 -1.88 -20.20 -32.34
CA MET A 161 -2.61 -19.34 -33.30
C MET A 161 -1.80 -19.04 -34.57
N GLN A 162 -0.46 -19.07 -34.48
CA GLN A 162 0.42 -18.81 -35.62
C GLN A 162 0.95 -20.10 -36.30
N LYS A 163 0.49 -21.29 -35.86
CA LYS A 163 1.01 -22.55 -36.33
C LYS A 163 0.83 -22.77 -37.84
N ASP A 164 -0.25 -22.23 -38.42
CA ASP A 164 -0.62 -22.32 -39.81
C ASP A 164 -0.30 -21.06 -40.64
N SER A 165 0.36 -20.05 -40.04
CA SER A 165 0.72 -18.84 -40.75
C SER A 165 2.05 -18.97 -41.46
N VAL A 166 2.08 -18.55 -42.75
CA VAL A 166 3.29 -18.58 -43.59
C VAL A 166 4.41 -17.64 -43.09
N ASN A 167 4.03 -16.55 -42.37
CA ASN A 167 4.97 -15.62 -41.76
C ASN A 167 4.94 -15.79 -40.25
N LYS A 168 5.91 -16.49 -39.68
CA LYS A 168 6.13 -16.57 -38.23
C LYS A 168 6.68 -15.25 -37.72
N ASP A 169 6.06 -14.69 -36.67
CA ASP A 169 6.57 -13.50 -35.99
C ASP A 169 7.92 -13.82 -35.34
N SER A 170 8.99 -13.24 -35.88
CA SER A 170 10.37 -13.45 -35.38
C SER A 170 10.54 -12.95 -33.92
N SER A 171 9.80 -11.92 -33.54
CA SER A 171 9.76 -11.37 -32.17
C SER A 171 9.16 -12.39 -31.19
N LEU A 172 8.06 -13.06 -31.56
CA LEU A 172 7.44 -14.12 -30.76
C LEU A 172 8.41 -15.29 -30.52
N LEU A 173 9.13 -15.72 -31.58
CA LEU A 173 10.11 -16.81 -31.44
C LEU A 173 11.30 -16.41 -30.56
N TYR A 174 11.76 -15.16 -30.70
CA TYR A 174 12.81 -14.61 -29.83
C TYR A 174 12.40 -14.56 -28.38
N THR A 175 11.22 -14.03 -28.10
CA THR A 175 10.67 -13.94 -26.73
C THR A 175 10.45 -15.33 -26.13
N ALA A 176 9.92 -16.28 -26.88
CA ALA A 176 9.73 -17.65 -26.43
C ALA A 176 11.08 -18.31 -26.09
N ASP A 177 12.08 -18.16 -26.96
CA ASP A 177 13.45 -18.70 -26.73
C ASP A 177 14.10 -18.05 -25.52
N TYR A 178 14.00 -16.71 -25.38
CA TYR A 178 14.51 -15.94 -24.22
C TYR A 178 13.91 -16.45 -22.92
N ILE A 179 12.57 -16.46 -22.82
CA ILE A 179 11.84 -16.85 -21.61
C ILE A 179 12.02 -18.34 -21.29
N SER A 180 12.27 -19.21 -22.30
CA SER A 180 12.57 -20.61 -22.03
C SER A 180 13.89 -20.80 -21.27
N LYS A 181 14.87 -19.93 -21.50
CA LYS A 181 16.23 -20.02 -20.97
C LYS A 181 16.48 -19.22 -19.70
N GLN A 182 15.72 -18.16 -19.47
CA GLN A 182 15.88 -17.25 -18.32
C GLN A 182 14.61 -16.45 -18.04
N HIS A 183 14.55 -15.82 -16.88
CA HIS A 183 13.50 -14.86 -16.50
C HIS A 183 13.92 -13.43 -16.80
N LEU A 184 12.98 -12.47 -16.72
CA LEU A 184 13.28 -11.05 -16.89
C LEU A 184 13.99 -10.49 -15.65
N VAL A 185 13.45 -10.76 -14.45
CA VAL A 185 14.02 -10.34 -13.17
C VAL A 185 13.70 -11.39 -12.13
N MET A 186 14.63 -11.62 -11.22
CA MET A 186 14.44 -12.49 -10.07
C MET A 186 14.91 -11.79 -8.80
N MET A 187 14.15 -11.94 -7.74
CA MET A 187 14.46 -11.43 -6.40
C MET A 187 14.33 -12.56 -5.39
N GLU A 188 15.24 -12.58 -4.44
CA GLU A 188 15.19 -13.45 -3.27
C GLU A 188 15.41 -12.62 -2.01
N SER A 189 14.72 -12.95 -0.94
CA SER A 189 14.97 -12.39 0.38
C SER A 189 14.71 -13.39 1.49
N VAL A 190 15.44 -13.23 2.58
CA VAL A 190 15.14 -13.90 3.85
C VAL A 190 14.75 -12.81 4.84
N SER A 191 13.62 -12.98 5.51
CA SER A 191 13.18 -12.06 6.57
C SER A 191 12.81 -12.81 7.85
N HIS A 192 12.93 -12.13 8.97
CA HIS A 192 12.43 -12.57 10.27
C HIS A 192 11.26 -11.68 10.69
N ARG A 193 10.12 -12.29 11.02
CA ARG A 193 8.95 -11.58 11.50
C ARG A 193 8.61 -11.98 12.92
N ASP A 194 8.45 -10.97 13.78
CA ASP A 194 7.89 -11.06 15.12
C ASP A 194 6.51 -10.40 15.13
N PHE A 195 5.54 -11.07 15.72
CA PHE A 195 4.20 -10.56 15.91
C PHE A 195 3.73 -10.73 17.35
N MET A 196 3.03 -9.75 17.88
CA MET A 196 2.35 -9.81 19.18
C MET A 196 0.99 -9.14 19.07
N SER A 197 -0.05 -9.96 19.23
CA SER A 197 -1.45 -9.51 19.18
C SER A 197 -1.71 -8.33 20.14
N PRO A 198 -2.57 -7.36 19.81
CA PRO A 198 -3.35 -7.30 18.56
C PRO A 198 -2.70 -6.48 17.42
N THR A 199 -1.60 -5.76 17.65
CA THR A 199 -1.15 -4.74 16.68
C THR A 199 0.36 -4.63 16.50
N LYS A 200 1.15 -5.34 17.30
CA LYS A 200 2.61 -5.26 17.23
C LYS A 200 3.13 -6.21 16.18
N ASP A 201 3.86 -5.66 15.22
CA ASP A 201 4.33 -6.35 14.04
C ASP A 201 5.70 -5.78 13.67
N LYS A 202 6.67 -6.64 13.46
CA LYS A 202 8.02 -6.25 13.07
C LYS A 202 8.59 -7.32 12.15
N GLU A 203 8.92 -6.92 10.95
CA GLU A 203 9.62 -7.75 9.98
C GLU A 203 10.95 -7.10 9.64
N VAL A 204 12.03 -7.88 9.69
CA VAL A 204 13.39 -7.45 9.39
C VAL A 204 13.94 -8.29 8.25
N ILE A 205 14.32 -7.67 7.14
CA ILE A 205 14.97 -8.36 6.03
C ILE A 205 16.43 -8.59 6.39
N LEU A 206 16.82 -9.86 6.47
CA LEU A 206 18.15 -10.32 6.88
C LEU A 206 19.10 -10.52 5.70
N ALA A 207 18.57 -10.94 4.56
CA ALA A 207 19.31 -11.15 3.33
C ALA A 207 18.43 -10.80 2.11
N SER A 208 19.05 -10.30 1.04
CA SER A 208 18.34 -9.97 -0.19
C SER A 208 19.26 -9.98 -1.39
N ARG A 209 18.79 -10.52 -2.50
CA ARG A 209 19.42 -10.47 -3.82
C ARG A 209 18.39 -10.15 -4.90
N VAL A 210 18.73 -9.21 -5.75
CA VAL A 210 17.92 -8.84 -6.92
C VAL A 210 18.80 -8.96 -8.16
N SER A 211 18.36 -9.71 -9.17
CA SER A 211 19.11 -9.87 -10.41
C SER A 211 19.27 -8.52 -11.13
N GLY A 212 20.50 -8.18 -11.51
CA GLY A 212 20.83 -6.91 -12.18
C GLY A 212 20.97 -5.69 -11.28
N LEU A 213 20.79 -5.83 -9.98
CA LEU A 213 20.89 -4.72 -9.02
C LEU A 213 21.79 -5.08 -7.83
N LYS A 214 22.67 -4.15 -7.46
CA LYS A 214 23.51 -4.27 -6.26
C LYS A 214 22.80 -3.76 -5.00
N SER A 215 21.72 -2.97 -5.19
CA SER A 215 20.95 -2.37 -4.09
C SER A 215 19.88 -3.34 -3.59
N PRO A 216 19.91 -3.72 -2.31
CA PRO A 216 18.96 -4.68 -1.75
C PRO A 216 17.57 -4.09 -1.48
N GLU A 217 17.39 -2.76 -1.55
CA GLU A 217 16.16 -2.08 -1.14
C GLU A 217 14.92 -2.48 -1.97
N PHE A 218 15.12 -2.99 -3.17
CA PHE A 218 14.02 -3.47 -4.03
C PHE A 218 13.31 -4.71 -3.50
N SER A 219 13.96 -5.52 -2.68
CA SER A 219 13.33 -6.70 -2.11
C SER A 219 12.19 -6.40 -1.13
N LEU A 220 12.13 -5.16 -0.60
CA LEU A 220 11.00 -4.69 0.19
C LEU A 220 9.67 -4.76 -0.58
N ILE A 221 9.71 -4.64 -1.91
CA ILE A 221 8.53 -4.80 -2.76
C ILE A 221 8.03 -6.24 -2.72
N GLY A 222 8.93 -7.22 -2.69
CA GLY A 222 8.60 -8.65 -2.67
C GLY A 222 7.76 -9.04 -1.45
N THR A 223 8.04 -8.48 -0.28
CA THR A 223 7.27 -8.75 0.95
C THR A 223 5.87 -8.14 0.93
N GLN A 224 5.65 -7.08 0.13
CA GLN A 224 4.34 -6.43 -0.03
C GLN A 224 3.43 -7.14 -1.03
N LEU A 225 3.98 -8.04 -1.86
CA LEU A 225 3.23 -8.77 -2.88
C LEU A 225 2.58 -10.06 -2.37
N GLN A 226 2.51 -10.25 -1.04
CA GLN A 226 1.92 -11.44 -0.44
C GLN A 226 1.00 -11.09 0.72
N SER A 227 -0.21 -11.68 0.71
CA SER A 227 -1.15 -11.58 1.82
C SER A 227 -0.88 -12.67 2.82
N PHE A 228 -0.55 -12.30 4.07
CA PHE A 228 -0.22 -13.26 5.12
C PHE A 228 -1.40 -14.09 5.58
N SER A 229 -2.59 -13.53 5.70
CA SER A 229 -3.72 -14.23 6.32
C SER A 229 -5.00 -14.10 5.53
N PHE A 230 -5.59 -15.24 5.17
CA PHE A 230 -6.91 -15.31 4.55
C PHE A 230 -8.06 -15.12 5.56
N TYR A 231 -7.76 -15.15 6.86
CA TYR A 231 -8.73 -15.04 7.95
C TYR A 231 -9.23 -13.62 8.23
N LYS A 232 -8.64 -12.58 7.61
CA LYS A 232 -9.12 -11.19 7.71
C LYS A 232 -10.45 -11.01 6.96
N ASP A 233 -11.18 -9.93 7.28
CA ASP A 233 -12.40 -9.59 6.53
C ASP A 233 -12.12 -9.24 5.07
N TYR A 234 -10.92 -8.72 4.79
CA TYR A 234 -10.41 -8.45 3.45
C TYR A 234 -9.07 -9.12 3.25
N VAL A 235 -8.89 -9.71 2.09
CA VAL A 235 -7.59 -10.12 1.57
C VAL A 235 -7.00 -8.90 0.88
N GLU A 236 -5.91 -8.39 1.44
CA GLU A 236 -5.23 -7.20 0.93
C GLU A 236 -3.97 -7.65 0.15
N LEU A 237 -3.85 -7.21 -1.09
CA LEU A 237 -2.69 -7.45 -1.93
C LEU A 237 -2.47 -6.22 -2.81
N MET A 238 -1.34 -5.55 -2.66
CA MET A 238 -1.10 -4.23 -3.25
C MET A 238 -2.24 -3.28 -2.87
N ASP A 239 -2.85 -2.59 -3.83
CA ASP A 239 -3.97 -1.66 -3.61
C ASP A 239 -5.36 -2.33 -3.65
N TYR A 240 -5.41 -3.66 -3.88
CA TYR A 240 -6.66 -4.41 -3.92
C TYR A 240 -7.08 -4.85 -2.53
N ARG A 241 -8.36 -4.64 -2.21
CA ARG A 241 -9.01 -5.09 -0.97
C ARG A 241 -10.23 -5.94 -1.33
N LEU A 242 -10.03 -7.24 -1.37
CA LEU A 242 -11.02 -8.20 -1.82
C LEU A 242 -11.74 -8.81 -0.59
N LEU A 243 -13.06 -8.80 -0.58
CA LEU A 243 -13.83 -9.37 0.52
C LEU A 243 -13.51 -10.87 0.66
N SER A 244 -13.14 -11.30 1.86
CA SER A 244 -12.83 -12.70 2.13
C SER A 244 -14.11 -13.55 2.14
N PRO A 245 -14.10 -14.77 1.56
CA PRO A 245 -15.24 -15.70 1.62
C PRO A 245 -15.53 -16.23 3.03
N ILE A 246 -14.64 -15.98 4.00
CA ILE A 246 -14.86 -16.29 5.41
C ILE A 246 -15.10 -15.05 6.28
N SER A 247 -15.35 -13.89 5.66
CA SER A 247 -15.75 -12.68 6.38
C SER A 247 -17.12 -12.83 7.03
N LYS A 248 -17.39 -12.06 8.08
CA LYS A 248 -18.71 -12.09 8.75
C LYS A 248 -19.84 -11.86 7.75
N GLY A 249 -20.80 -12.79 7.66
CA GLY A 249 -21.95 -12.73 6.76
C GLY A 249 -21.60 -13.04 5.30
N ALA A 250 -20.47 -13.69 5.01
CA ALA A 250 -20.08 -14.09 3.66
C ALA A 250 -21.11 -15.01 2.99
N THR A 251 -21.83 -15.86 3.73
CA THR A 251 -22.88 -16.74 3.18
C THR A 251 -24.05 -15.97 2.53
N SER A 252 -24.22 -14.68 2.85
CA SER A 252 -25.17 -13.80 2.16
C SER A 252 -24.63 -13.20 0.86
N GLN A 253 -23.33 -13.16 0.68
CA GLN A 253 -22.64 -12.52 -0.44
C GLN A 253 -22.12 -13.53 -1.45
N TYR A 254 -21.60 -14.67 -0.98
CA TYR A 254 -21.01 -15.73 -1.77
C TYR A 254 -21.95 -16.91 -1.96
N LEU A 255 -21.86 -17.55 -3.11
CA LEU A 255 -22.38 -18.89 -3.37
C LEU A 255 -21.27 -19.87 -3.03
N PHE A 256 -21.56 -20.82 -2.13
CA PHE A 256 -20.69 -21.92 -1.76
C PHE A 256 -21.24 -23.23 -2.29
N ILE A 257 -20.36 -24.09 -2.78
CA ILE A 257 -20.71 -25.43 -3.29
C ILE A 257 -19.77 -26.45 -2.63
N LEU A 258 -20.31 -27.46 -1.99
CA LEU A 258 -19.55 -28.59 -1.48
C LEU A 258 -19.27 -29.52 -2.67
N GLU A 259 -18.02 -29.56 -3.11
CA GLU A 259 -17.58 -30.31 -4.28
C GLU A 259 -17.26 -31.77 -3.91
N ASP A 260 -16.55 -31.95 -2.78
CA ASP A 260 -16.08 -33.28 -2.36
C ASP A 260 -15.77 -33.31 -0.85
N SER A 261 -15.56 -34.52 -0.31
CA SER A 261 -15.00 -34.71 1.02
C SER A 261 -14.06 -35.91 1.01
N ILE A 262 -12.85 -35.73 1.55
CA ILE A 262 -11.82 -36.76 1.59
C ILE A 262 -11.29 -36.97 3.00
N ILE A 263 -10.87 -38.20 3.30
CA ILE A 263 -10.15 -38.55 4.51
C ILE A 263 -8.66 -38.63 4.18
N GLU A 264 -7.87 -37.72 4.77
CA GLU A 264 -6.43 -37.68 4.66
C GLU A 264 -5.82 -37.90 6.04
N ASN A 265 -4.94 -38.89 6.17
CA ASN A 265 -4.30 -39.25 7.44
C ASN A 265 -5.30 -39.51 8.59
N GLY A 266 -6.51 -40.03 8.29
CA GLY A 266 -7.56 -40.27 9.27
C GLY A 266 -8.41 -39.06 9.67
N GLU A 267 -8.15 -37.90 9.14
CA GLU A 267 -8.93 -36.65 9.34
C GLU A 267 -9.78 -36.36 8.11
N LEU A 268 -11.02 -35.88 8.30
CA LEU A 268 -11.92 -35.54 7.20
C LEU A 268 -11.80 -34.08 6.82
N PHE A 269 -11.70 -33.85 5.51
CA PHE A 269 -11.65 -32.51 4.91
C PHE A 269 -12.78 -32.34 3.90
N TYR A 270 -13.26 -31.07 3.78
CA TYR A 270 -14.25 -30.66 2.80
C TYR A 270 -13.60 -29.81 1.74
N THR A 271 -13.90 -30.07 0.47
CA THR A 271 -13.55 -29.21 -0.65
C THR A 271 -14.75 -28.34 -0.99
N ILE A 272 -14.62 -27.01 -0.83
CA ILE A 272 -15.70 -26.06 -1.04
C ILE A 272 -15.26 -25.03 -2.07
N SER A 273 -16.00 -24.92 -3.17
CA SER A 273 -15.84 -23.82 -4.12
C SER A 273 -16.69 -22.63 -3.72
N PHE A 274 -16.24 -21.43 -4.10
CA PHE A 274 -16.92 -20.20 -3.79
C PHE A 274 -16.80 -19.15 -4.92
N GLN A 275 -17.88 -18.36 -5.09
CA GLN A 275 -17.92 -17.22 -5.99
C GLN A 275 -19.00 -16.23 -5.52
N PRO A 276 -18.93 -14.93 -5.91
CA PRO A 276 -19.99 -13.98 -5.61
C PRO A 276 -21.34 -14.45 -6.14
N LYS A 277 -22.42 -14.25 -5.36
CA LYS A 277 -23.78 -14.50 -5.80
C LYS A 277 -24.16 -13.51 -6.92
N LYS A 278 -24.91 -13.97 -7.90
CA LYS A 278 -25.46 -13.11 -8.98
C LYS A 278 -26.22 -11.91 -8.39
N GLY A 279 -26.02 -10.74 -8.95
CA GLY A 279 -26.68 -9.50 -8.50
C GLY A 279 -26.05 -8.83 -7.26
N LYS A 280 -24.97 -9.37 -6.71
CA LYS A 280 -24.19 -8.72 -5.65
C LYS A 280 -23.03 -7.93 -6.25
N ASN A 281 -22.94 -6.65 -5.90
CA ASN A 281 -21.88 -5.77 -6.38
C ASN A 281 -20.89 -5.47 -5.25
N PHE A 282 -19.72 -6.15 -5.28
CA PHE A 282 -18.61 -5.93 -4.37
C PHE A 282 -17.31 -6.51 -4.97
N GLU A 283 -16.19 -6.05 -4.49
CA GLU A 283 -14.89 -6.61 -4.86
C GLU A 283 -14.67 -7.92 -4.10
N GLY A 284 -14.97 -9.03 -4.76
CA GLY A 284 -14.95 -10.37 -4.20
C GLY A 284 -13.94 -11.29 -4.86
N LEU A 285 -13.77 -12.45 -4.25
CA LEU A 285 -12.91 -13.54 -4.73
C LEU A 285 -13.76 -14.68 -5.30
N LYS A 286 -13.21 -15.46 -6.22
CA LYS A 286 -13.69 -16.78 -6.64
C LYS A 286 -12.59 -17.81 -6.42
N GLY A 287 -12.93 -19.04 -6.06
CA GLY A 287 -11.90 -20.04 -5.84
C GLY A 287 -12.36 -21.24 -5.04
N GLN A 288 -11.43 -21.87 -4.33
CA GLN A 288 -11.61 -23.12 -3.61
C GLN A 288 -10.97 -23.05 -2.23
N LEU A 289 -11.65 -23.63 -1.24
CA LEU A 289 -11.20 -23.84 0.14
C LEU A 289 -11.16 -25.33 0.45
N PHE A 290 -10.12 -25.76 1.12
CA PHE A 290 -10.00 -27.09 1.68
C PHE A 290 -10.05 -26.97 3.21
N ILE A 291 -11.14 -27.47 3.82
CA ILE A 291 -11.54 -27.21 5.20
C ILE A 291 -11.44 -28.46 6.04
N HIS A 292 -10.72 -28.39 7.16
CA HIS A 292 -10.65 -29.44 8.15
C HIS A 292 -11.97 -29.54 8.94
N LYS A 293 -12.60 -30.72 8.98
CA LYS A 293 -13.93 -30.92 9.58
C LYS A 293 -13.97 -30.63 11.08
N LYS A 294 -12.94 -31.05 11.83
CA LYS A 294 -12.94 -30.96 13.30
C LYS A 294 -12.75 -29.54 13.80
N ASP A 295 -11.80 -28.79 13.19
CA ASP A 295 -11.44 -27.46 13.64
C ASP A 295 -12.14 -26.37 12.82
N PHE A 296 -12.82 -26.73 11.73
CA PHE A 296 -13.35 -25.79 10.72
C PHE A 296 -12.30 -24.76 10.27
N ALA A 297 -11.06 -25.22 10.18
CA ALA A 297 -9.91 -24.43 9.76
C ALA A 297 -9.63 -24.63 8.27
N ILE A 298 -9.07 -23.59 7.63
CA ILE A 298 -8.56 -23.68 6.27
C ILE A 298 -7.24 -24.45 6.31
N LYS A 299 -7.15 -25.56 5.55
CA LYS A 299 -5.89 -26.25 5.26
C LYS A 299 -5.23 -25.66 4.02
N SER A 300 -6.02 -25.37 3.00
CA SER A 300 -5.51 -24.67 1.81
C SER A 300 -6.59 -23.81 1.17
N VAL A 301 -6.14 -22.79 0.44
CA VAL A 301 -6.99 -21.91 -0.35
C VAL A 301 -6.31 -21.56 -1.67
N SER A 302 -7.10 -21.59 -2.75
CA SER A 302 -6.73 -21.03 -4.05
C SER A 302 -7.82 -20.05 -4.48
N ALA A 303 -7.48 -18.79 -4.70
CA ALA A 303 -8.45 -17.74 -4.95
C ALA A 303 -7.94 -16.73 -5.99
N SER A 304 -8.86 -16.16 -6.75
CA SER A 304 -8.63 -15.06 -7.70
C SER A 304 -9.74 -14.01 -7.57
N PRO A 305 -9.54 -12.77 -7.96
CA PRO A 305 -10.62 -11.80 -8.07
C PRO A 305 -11.75 -12.36 -8.93
N ALA A 306 -12.99 -12.13 -8.51
CA ALA A 306 -14.14 -12.59 -9.27
C ALA A 306 -14.40 -11.74 -10.51
N ALA A 307 -14.04 -10.45 -10.48
CA ALA A 307 -14.08 -9.58 -11.65
C ALA A 307 -12.82 -9.79 -12.51
N GLU A 308 -13.00 -9.94 -13.81
CA GLU A 308 -11.94 -10.04 -14.81
C GLU A 308 -11.67 -8.66 -15.45
N GLY A 309 -10.49 -8.47 -16.06
CA GLY A 309 -10.20 -7.27 -16.85
C GLY A 309 -9.62 -6.08 -16.08
N GLY A 310 -9.20 -6.25 -14.82
CA GLY A 310 -8.46 -5.23 -14.07
C GLY A 310 -7.05 -4.99 -14.61
N GLY A 311 -6.40 -3.90 -14.17
CA GLY A 311 -5.00 -3.61 -14.51
C GLY A 311 -4.04 -4.71 -14.04
N ILE A 312 -4.43 -5.45 -12.99
CA ILE A 312 -3.69 -6.60 -12.45
C ILE A 312 -4.64 -7.76 -12.23
N GLU A 313 -4.38 -8.88 -12.88
CA GLU A 313 -5.00 -10.17 -12.54
C GLU A 313 -4.12 -10.87 -11.51
N MET A 314 -4.75 -11.56 -10.55
CA MET A 314 -4.01 -12.23 -9.49
C MET A 314 -4.60 -13.59 -9.15
N LYS A 315 -3.71 -14.51 -8.75
CA LYS A 315 -4.08 -15.78 -8.14
C LYS A 315 -3.32 -15.92 -6.82
N ILE A 316 -4.04 -16.10 -5.74
CA ILE A 316 -3.50 -16.25 -4.37
C ILE A 316 -3.67 -17.70 -3.97
N GLN A 317 -2.62 -18.29 -3.42
CA GLN A 317 -2.65 -19.65 -2.90
C GLN A 317 -1.96 -19.67 -1.55
N GLN A 318 -2.58 -20.30 -0.56
CA GLN A 318 -2.01 -20.45 0.79
C GLN A 318 -2.17 -21.88 1.27
N LEU A 319 -1.13 -22.39 1.92
CA LEU A 319 -1.13 -23.68 2.59
C LEU A 319 -0.93 -23.46 4.08
N TYR A 320 -1.73 -24.13 4.89
CA TYR A 320 -1.69 -24.11 6.34
C TYR A 320 -1.39 -25.50 6.88
N GLU A 321 -0.60 -25.56 7.93
CA GLU A 321 -0.30 -26.78 8.68
C GLU A 321 -0.49 -26.56 10.18
N LYS A 322 -0.63 -27.66 10.94
CA LYS A 322 -0.68 -27.59 12.40
C LYS A 322 0.74 -27.46 12.97
N VAL A 323 1.03 -26.33 13.60
CA VAL A 323 2.24 -26.07 14.36
C VAL A 323 1.83 -25.99 15.83
N ASP A 324 2.38 -26.85 16.68
CA ASP A 324 2.02 -26.93 18.11
C ASP A 324 0.50 -26.94 18.39
N GLY A 325 -0.26 -27.61 17.51
CA GLY A 325 -1.71 -27.76 17.62
C GLY A 325 -2.55 -26.60 17.05
N GLN A 326 -1.92 -25.52 16.56
CA GLN A 326 -2.60 -24.39 15.90
C GLN A 326 -2.37 -24.40 14.39
N TRP A 327 -3.38 -24.02 13.62
CA TRP A 327 -3.25 -23.85 12.18
C TRP A 327 -2.46 -22.59 11.87
N PHE A 328 -1.38 -22.74 11.10
CA PHE A 328 -0.48 -21.64 10.73
C PHE A 328 -0.14 -21.72 9.24
N PRO A 329 -0.06 -20.59 8.52
CA PRO A 329 0.37 -20.61 7.12
C PRO A 329 1.84 -21.01 7.04
N VAL A 330 2.16 -21.96 6.16
CA VAL A 330 3.53 -22.44 5.92
C VAL A 330 4.03 -22.06 4.54
N GLN A 331 3.12 -21.82 3.59
CA GLN A 331 3.48 -21.37 2.25
C GLN A 331 2.43 -20.40 1.69
N LEU A 332 2.92 -19.31 1.09
CA LEU A 332 2.12 -18.26 0.49
C LEU A 332 2.60 -18.05 -0.94
N ASN A 333 1.70 -18.20 -1.90
CA ASN A 333 2.00 -18.00 -3.32
C ASN A 333 1.10 -16.92 -3.90
N SER A 334 1.65 -16.13 -4.80
CA SER A 334 0.92 -15.17 -5.61
C SER A 334 1.39 -15.23 -7.05
N ASN A 335 0.47 -15.29 -7.99
CA ASN A 335 0.77 -15.10 -9.40
C ASN A 335 0.03 -13.82 -9.85
N LEU A 336 0.75 -12.92 -10.49
CA LEU A 336 0.28 -11.58 -10.86
C LEU A 336 0.49 -11.33 -12.34
N THR A 337 -0.56 -10.98 -13.08
CA THR A 337 -0.45 -10.53 -14.47
C THR A 337 -0.70 -9.03 -14.51
N PHE A 338 0.31 -8.27 -14.91
CA PHE A 338 0.24 -6.80 -15.02
C PHE A 338 -0.18 -6.43 -16.45
N ASN A 339 -1.48 -6.31 -16.69
CA ASN A 339 -2.04 -6.06 -18.03
C ASN A 339 -1.66 -4.68 -18.60
N THR A 340 -1.19 -3.77 -17.76
CA THR A 340 -0.73 -2.42 -18.17
C THR A 340 0.76 -2.35 -18.49
N ILE A 341 1.54 -3.37 -18.11
CA ILE A 341 2.99 -3.44 -18.38
C ILE A 341 3.22 -4.50 -19.44
N ILE A 342 3.48 -4.06 -20.66
CA ILE A 342 3.63 -4.94 -21.81
C ILE A 342 5.11 -5.08 -22.16
N ILE A 343 5.58 -6.32 -22.22
CA ILE A 343 6.92 -6.72 -22.66
C ILE A 343 6.77 -7.48 -23.96
N ASP A 344 7.20 -6.89 -25.07
CA ASP A 344 7.17 -7.49 -26.40
C ASP A 344 5.83 -8.19 -26.73
N GLN A 345 4.71 -7.45 -26.63
CA GLN A 345 3.33 -7.87 -26.88
C GLN A 345 2.69 -8.75 -25.78
N PHE A 346 3.38 -9.04 -24.67
CA PHE A 346 2.88 -9.86 -23.59
C PHE A 346 2.81 -9.07 -22.28
N PRO A 347 1.78 -9.30 -21.46
CA PRO A 347 1.72 -8.74 -20.12
C PRO A 347 2.88 -9.26 -19.25
N LEU A 348 3.43 -8.38 -18.42
CA LEU A 348 4.38 -8.76 -17.39
C LEU A 348 3.72 -9.74 -16.42
N TYR A 349 4.39 -10.85 -16.10
CA TYR A 349 3.91 -11.88 -15.21
C TYR A 349 4.84 -12.04 -14.01
N GLY A 350 4.29 -11.91 -12.81
CA GLY A 350 4.99 -12.06 -11.53
C GLY A 350 4.62 -13.38 -10.86
N ILE A 351 5.61 -14.11 -10.37
CA ILE A 351 5.46 -15.37 -9.62
C ILE A 351 6.10 -15.15 -8.25
N GLY A 352 5.28 -15.01 -7.22
CA GLY A 352 5.72 -14.88 -5.83
C GLY A 352 5.57 -16.20 -5.06
N ARG A 353 6.59 -16.57 -4.32
CA ARG A 353 6.63 -17.73 -3.45
C ARG A 353 7.23 -17.33 -2.11
N SER A 354 6.54 -17.63 -1.01
CA SER A 354 7.09 -17.46 0.34
C SER A 354 6.92 -18.74 1.13
N TYR A 355 7.99 -19.17 1.73
CA TYR A 355 8.04 -20.35 2.59
C TYR A 355 8.36 -19.90 4.01
N LEU A 356 7.46 -20.21 4.95
CA LEU A 356 7.58 -19.85 6.34
C LEU A 356 8.23 -21.01 7.10
N GLN A 357 9.35 -20.74 7.73
CA GLN A 357 10.18 -21.74 8.40
C GLN A 357 10.43 -21.30 9.86
N ASN A 358 10.92 -22.21 10.69
CA ASN A 358 11.26 -21.91 12.09
C ASN A 358 10.11 -21.25 12.86
N ILE A 359 8.87 -21.67 12.56
CA ILE A 359 7.67 -21.09 13.14
C ILE A 359 7.64 -21.39 14.63
N GLN A 360 7.46 -20.36 15.45
CA GLN A 360 7.31 -20.42 16.89
C GLN A 360 6.05 -19.67 17.29
N LEU A 361 5.16 -20.28 18.08
CA LEU A 361 3.95 -19.63 18.56
C LEU A 361 4.20 -18.74 19.79
N THR A 362 5.43 -18.23 19.88
CA THR A 362 5.88 -17.25 20.85
C THR A 362 6.72 -16.20 20.14
N SER A 363 6.65 -14.95 20.58
CA SER A 363 7.58 -13.92 20.10
C SER A 363 8.73 -13.80 21.08
N LEU A 364 9.95 -13.90 20.57
CA LEU A 364 11.17 -13.69 21.39
C LEU A 364 11.46 -12.21 21.63
N ARG A 365 10.84 -11.32 20.85
CA ARG A 365 11.03 -9.87 20.95
C ARG A 365 10.26 -9.29 22.12
N PRO A 366 10.93 -8.60 23.07
CA PRO A 366 10.26 -7.91 24.17
C PRO A 366 9.27 -6.85 23.68
N LYS A 367 8.18 -6.66 24.41
CA LYS A 367 7.11 -5.72 24.06
C LYS A 367 7.57 -4.27 23.80
N ASN A 368 8.60 -3.82 24.48
CA ASN A 368 9.20 -2.47 24.36
C ASN A 368 10.05 -2.29 23.08
N GLU A 369 10.54 -3.38 22.49
CA GLU A 369 11.37 -3.36 21.28
C GLU A 369 10.54 -3.28 19.98
N PHE A 370 9.21 -3.54 20.04
CA PHE A 370 8.36 -3.24 18.90
C PHE A 370 8.19 -1.73 18.78
N ASP A 371 8.72 -1.15 17.73
CA ASP A 371 8.49 0.24 17.34
C ASP A 371 7.36 0.34 16.31
N ASN A 372 7.18 1.51 15.70
CA ASN A 372 6.17 1.71 14.66
C ASN A 372 6.67 1.35 13.26
N VAL A 373 7.94 0.99 13.11
CA VAL A 373 8.51 0.54 11.83
C VAL A 373 8.24 -0.96 11.70
N VAL A 374 7.24 -1.30 10.89
CA VAL A 374 6.81 -2.70 10.74
C VAL A 374 7.67 -3.49 9.76
N LEU A 375 8.38 -2.82 8.87
CA LEU A 375 9.29 -3.44 7.90
C LEU A 375 10.55 -2.60 7.77
N GLU A 376 11.70 -3.22 7.96
CA GLU A 376 13.02 -2.61 7.81
C GLU A 376 14.05 -3.60 7.28
N MET A 377 15.19 -3.08 6.86
CA MET A 377 16.34 -3.91 6.45
C MET A 377 17.40 -3.95 7.55
N ASP A 378 17.98 -5.13 7.77
CA ASP A 378 19.15 -5.24 8.66
C ASP A 378 20.30 -4.42 8.07
N ARG A 379 20.94 -3.61 8.91
CA ARG A 379 22.10 -2.78 8.54
C ARG A 379 23.30 -3.60 8.08
N LYS A 380 23.35 -4.90 8.45
CA LYS A 380 24.42 -5.85 8.10
C LYS A 380 24.14 -6.68 6.85
N ILE A 381 23.05 -6.39 6.13
CA ILE A 381 22.59 -7.21 5.01
C ILE A 381 23.66 -7.50 3.94
N LYS A 382 24.60 -6.59 3.74
CA LYS A 382 25.63 -6.70 2.69
C LYS A 382 26.69 -7.78 2.93
N SER A 383 26.87 -8.25 4.18
CA SER A 383 28.00 -9.13 4.53
C SER A 383 27.70 -10.64 4.44
N ASN A 384 26.42 -11.07 4.51
CA ASN A 384 26.07 -12.49 4.66
C ASN A 384 24.94 -12.96 3.72
N THR A 385 24.60 -12.18 2.68
CA THR A 385 23.42 -12.42 1.84
C THR A 385 23.40 -13.81 1.19
N ASP A 386 24.46 -14.20 0.49
CA ASP A 386 24.46 -15.47 -0.26
C ASP A 386 24.46 -16.69 0.67
N SER A 387 25.15 -16.62 1.81
CA SER A 387 25.16 -17.70 2.80
C SER A 387 23.77 -17.91 3.41
N LEU A 388 23.08 -16.83 3.78
CA LEU A 388 21.72 -16.90 4.33
C LEU A 388 20.70 -17.35 3.29
N LEU A 389 20.75 -16.83 2.07
CA LEU A 389 19.87 -17.27 1.00
C LEU A 389 20.00 -18.78 0.75
N ASN A 390 21.26 -19.28 0.68
CA ASN A 390 21.51 -20.71 0.47
C ASN A 390 21.01 -21.59 1.63
N ALA A 391 21.07 -21.07 2.86
CA ALA A 391 20.60 -21.82 4.04
C ALA A 391 19.06 -21.95 4.10
N PHE A 392 18.33 -20.98 3.55
CA PHE A 392 16.88 -20.95 3.60
C PHE A 392 16.18 -21.41 2.32
N ARG A 393 16.89 -21.56 1.20
CA ARG A 393 16.34 -22.16 -0.01
C ARG A 393 15.90 -23.60 0.26
N LEU A 394 14.68 -23.95 -0.15
CA LEU A 394 14.20 -25.33 -0.10
C LEU A 394 14.86 -26.18 -1.18
N ASP A 395 15.00 -25.63 -2.38
CA ASP A 395 15.66 -26.23 -3.51
C ASP A 395 16.83 -25.35 -3.99
N THR A 396 17.87 -25.94 -4.52
CA THR A 396 18.94 -25.21 -5.19
C THR A 396 18.38 -24.46 -6.40
N LEU A 397 19.04 -23.37 -6.80
CA LEU A 397 18.66 -22.65 -8.01
C LEU A 397 18.71 -23.60 -9.21
N ASP A 398 17.65 -23.62 -9.99
CA ASP A 398 17.64 -24.34 -11.25
C ASP A 398 18.54 -23.65 -12.30
N ALA A 399 18.78 -24.32 -13.42
CA ALA A 399 19.66 -23.82 -14.49
C ALA A 399 19.13 -22.48 -15.08
N LYS A 400 17.80 -22.30 -15.13
CA LYS A 400 17.14 -21.10 -15.64
C LYS A 400 17.30 -19.94 -14.66
N GLU A 401 17.11 -20.18 -13.38
CA GLU A 401 17.28 -19.20 -12.31
C GLU A 401 18.74 -18.74 -12.18
N ALA A 402 19.68 -19.68 -12.19
CA ALA A 402 21.11 -19.38 -12.15
C ALA A 402 21.55 -18.53 -13.36
N LYS A 403 21.06 -18.88 -14.56
CA LYS A 403 21.31 -18.12 -15.78
C LYS A 403 20.68 -16.73 -15.71
N THR A 404 19.52 -16.58 -15.11
CA THR A 404 18.85 -15.28 -14.92
C THR A 404 19.75 -14.34 -14.12
N TYR A 405 20.31 -14.78 -13.00
CA TYR A 405 21.24 -13.94 -12.22
C TYR A 405 22.45 -13.53 -13.08
N HIS A 406 23.12 -14.49 -13.69
CA HIS A 406 24.33 -14.21 -14.48
C HIS A 406 24.07 -13.20 -15.62
N MET A 407 23.01 -13.41 -16.39
CA MET A 407 22.66 -12.55 -17.52
C MET A 407 22.18 -11.17 -17.07
N MET A 408 21.29 -11.11 -16.08
CA MET A 408 20.74 -9.85 -15.61
C MET A 408 21.79 -9.02 -14.86
N ASP A 409 22.69 -9.63 -14.11
CA ASP A 409 23.80 -8.92 -13.47
C ASP A 409 24.72 -8.26 -14.54
N SER A 410 25.01 -8.97 -15.63
CA SER A 410 25.74 -8.41 -16.77
C SER A 410 24.99 -7.26 -17.47
N ILE A 411 23.67 -7.44 -17.73
CA ILE A 411 22.83 -6.40 -18.32
C ILE A 411 22.70 -5.20 -17.38
N GLY A 412 22.53 -5.46 -16.09
CA GLY A 412 22.39 -4.41 -15.07
C GLY A 412 23.63 -3.52 -14.97
N GLU A 413 24.82 -4.09 -15.12
CA GLU A 413 26.06 -3.33 -15.21
C GLU A 413 26.16 -2.54 -16.53
N ALA A 414 25.86 -3.15 -17.66
CA ALA A 414 25.91 -2.50 -18.97
C ALA A 414 24.89 -1.34 -19.07
N GLU A 415 23.65 -1.56 -18.62
CA GLU A 415 22.54 -0.61 -18.67
C GLU A 415 22.47 0.31 -17.44
N LYS A 416 23.40 0.16 -16.51
CA LYS A 416 23.52 1.00 -15.30
C LYS A 416 22.22 1.04 -14.48
N PHE A 417 21.63 -0.10 -14.17
CA PHE A 417 20.37 -0.19 -13.43
C PHE A 417 20.44 0.48 -12.06
N ASP A 418 21.55 0.35 -11.34
CA ASP A 418 21.75 1.04 -10.06
C ASP A 418 21.75 2.57 -10.19
N GLU A 419 22.18 3.12 -11.35
CA GLU A 419 22.08 4.56 -11.61
C GLU A 419 20.62 4.99 -11.87
N LYS A 420 19.86 4.20 -12.63
CA LYS A 420 18.43 4.42 -12.88
C LYS A 420 17.64 4.34 -11.55
N LEU A 421 17.99 3.37 -10.70
CA LEU A 421 17.44 3.25 -9.35
C LEU A 421 17.76 4.45 -8.47
N ARG A 422 18.99 4.98 -8.59
CA ARG A 422 19.37 6.20 -7.89
C ARG A 422 18.51 7.40 -8.29
N LEU A 423 18.05 7.48 -9.54
CA LEU A 423 17.08 8.52 -9.95
C LEU A 423 15.75 8.39 -9.20
N LEU A 424 15.23 7.17 -9.06
CA LEU A 424 14.01 6.94 -8.26
C LEU A 424 14.20 7.36 -6.80
N LYS A 425 15.35 7.01 -6.22
CA LYS A 425 15.72 7.46 -4.87
C LYS A 425 15.78 8.99 -4.78
N ILE A 426 16.35 9.66 -5.77
CA ILE A 426 16.43 11.12 -5.85
C ILE A 426 15.02 11.74 -5.87
N ILE A 427 14.11 11.22 -6.71
CA ILE A 427 12.72 11.70 -6.80
C ILE A 427 12.00 11.50 -5.46
N THR A 428 12.18 10.34 -4.84
CA THR A 428 11.51 9.99 -3.57
C THR A 428 12.06 10.81 -2.39
N THR A 429 13.39 11.02 -2.33
CA THR A 429 14.03 11.75 -1.24
C THR A 429 14.06 13.26 -1.45
N GLY A 430 13.89 13.71 -2.70
CA GLY A 430 14.08 15.11 -3.09
C GLY A 430 15.54 15.58 -3.07
N ASN A 431 16.52 14.66 -3.00
CA ASN A 431 17.94 14.97 -2.81
C ASN A 431 18.82 14.31 -3.86
N ILE A 432 19.67 15.09 -4.53
CA ILE A 432 20.69 14.60 -5.45
C ILE A 432 22.03 14.51 -4.71
N PRO A 433 22.55 13.31 -4.41
CA PRO A 433 23.82 13.18 -3.71
C PRO A 433 25.02 13.47 -4.63
N LEU A 434 25.80 14.49 -4.29
CA LEU A 434 27.04 14.88 -4.97
C LEU A 434 28.21 14.79 -3.98
N GLY A 435 28.76 13.59 -3.82
CA GLY A 435 29.85 13.37 -2.87
C GLY A 435 29.45 13.65 -1.42
N PRO A 436 30.08 14.61 -0.72
CA PRO A 436 29.79 14.96 0.67
C PRO A 436 28.59 15.90 0.84
N ILE A 437 27.99 16.38 -0.25
CA ILE A 437 26.84 17.27 -0.24
C ILE A 437 25.65 16.66 -1.00
N ASN A 438 24.46 17.10 -0.64
CA ASN A 438 23.24 16.83 -1.37
C ASN A 438 22.71 18.14 -1.98
N VAL A 439 22.21 18.07 -3.21
CA VAL A 439 21.45 19.16 -3.85
C VAL A 439 19.96 18.92 -3.61
N ASP A 440 19.26 19.92 -3.09
CA ASP A 440 17.81 19.84 -2.82
C ASP A 440 17.01 20.08 -4.10
N LEU A 441 16.37 19.02 -4.59
CA LEU A 441 15.55 19.07 -5.81
C LEU A 441 14.37 20.04 -5.69
N ASN A 442 13.80 20.19 -4.48
CA ASN A 442 12.66 21.08 -4.22
C ASN A 442 13.04 22.57 -4.26
N LYS A 443 14.32 22.88 -4.28
CA LYS A 443 14.83 24.26 -4.41
C LYS A 443 15.30 24.60 -5.82
N LEU A 444 15.40 23.62 -6.73
CA LEU A 444 15.86 23.86 -8.11
C LEU A 444 14.86 24.69 -8.92
N GLY A 445 13.56 24.44 -8.74
CA GLY A 445 12.55 25.15 -9.49
C GLY A 445 11.16 25.05 -8.89
N GLY A 446 10.30 25.99 -9.24
CA GLY A 446 8.92 26.03 -8.84
C GLY A 446 8.12 27.05 -9.64
N TYR A 447 6.81 27.04 -9.45
CA TYR A 447 5.91 28.02 -10.04
C TYR A 447 4.80 28.37 -9.04
N ASN A 448 4.51 29.64 -8.90
CA ASN A 448 3.29 30.16 -8.29
C ASN A 448 2.88 31.47 -8.99
N ASN A 449 1.66 31.91 -8.80
CA ASN A 449 1.16 33.10 -9.50
C ASN A 449 1.77 34.41 -9.00
N TYR A 450 2.40 34.43 -7.82
CA TYR A 450 3.09 35.60 -7.27
C TYR A 450 4.49 35.79 -7.87
N GLU A 451 5.33 34.75 -7.77
CA GLU A 451 6.72 34.77 -8.25
C GLU A 451 6.85 34.50 -9.77
N GLY A 452 5.82 33.92 -10.38
CA GLY A 452 5.92 33.26 -11.68
C GLY A 452 6.81 32.02 -11.59
N PHE A 453 7.69 31.83 -12.57
CA PHE A 453 8.74 30.83 -12.44
C PHE A 453 9.77 31.28 -11.39
N ARG A 454 10.19 30.30 -10.59
CA ARG A 454 11.25 30.43 -9.60
C ARG A 454 12.33 29.41 -9.92
N LEU A 455 13.58 29.88 -10.10
CA LEU A 455 14.76 29.04 -10.24
C LEU A 455 15.69 29.25 -9.06
N GLY A 456 16.26 28.19 -8.56
CA GLY A 456 17.17 28.28 -7.42
C GLY A 456 18.10 27.07 -7.31
N LEU A 457 18.91 27.08 -6.28
CA LEU A 457 19.79 25.99 -5.89
C LEU A 457 19.83 25.91 -4.37
N GLY A 458 19.55 24.73 -3.85
CA GLY A 458 19.74 24.40 -2.44
C GLY A 458 20.77 23.30 -2.27
N VAL A 459 21.63 23.42 -1.29
CA VAL A 459 22.65 22.41 -0.96
C VAL A 459 22.73 22.21 0.54
N HIS A 460 23.03 20.97 0.97
CA HIS A 460 23.29 20.66 2.35
C HIS A 460 24.30 19.52 2.48
N THR A 461 25.03 19.50 3.57
CA THR A 461 25.97 18.42 3.90
C THR A 461 25.23 17.13 4.19
N ASN A 462 25.85 15.98 3.89
CA ASN A 462 25.23 14.68 4.11
C ASN A 462 26.04 13.83 5.13
N ASP A 463 25.59 12.59 5.34
CA ASP A 463 26.15 11.65 6.33
C ASP A 463 27.64 11.30 6.11
N LYS A 464 28.20 11.61 4.92
CA LYS A 464 29.63 11.45 4.65
C LYS A 464 30.48 12.47 5.40
N ILE A 465 29.95 13.66 5.70
CA ILE A 465 30.59 14.67 6.55
C ILE A 465 30.27 14.38 8.00
N SER A 466 28.98 14.31 8.35
CA SER A 466 28.55 14.05 9.71
C SER A 466 27.13 13.47 9.73
N LYS A 467 26.92 12.43 10.53
CA LYS A 467 25.59 11.85 10.74
C LYS A 467 24.74 12.67 11.71
N SER A 468 25.38 13.47 12.57
CA SER A 468 24.71 14.25 13.61
C SER A 468 24.52 15.71 13.26
N LEU A 469 25.41 16.28 12.46
CA LEU A 469 25.42 17.69 12.11
C LEU A 469 25.23 17.87 10.60
N SER A 470 24.28 18.72 10.20
CA SER A 470 24.11 19.11 8.79
C SER A 470 24.03 20.61 8.66
N LEU A 471 24.77 21.16 7.72
CA LEU A 471 24.75 22.56 7.32
C LEU A 471 24.14 22.66 5.92
N GLY A 472 23.16 23.52 5.75
CA GLY A 472 22.46 23.74 4.49
C GLY A 472 22.30 25.20 4.14
N GLY A 473 22.03 25.47 2.86
CA GLY A 473 21.69 26.79 2.38
C GLY A 473 21.09 26.74 0.98
N TYR A 474 20.38 27.80 0.61
CA TYR A 474 19.79 27.95 -0.72
C TYR A 474 19.74 29.39 -1.16
N PHE A 475 19.63 29.57 -2.45
CA PHE A 475 19.24 30.83 -3.09
C PHE A 475 18.28 30.53 -4.25
N ALA A 476 17.40 31.49 -4.55
CA ALA A 476 16.44 31.36 -5.64
C ALA A 476 16.07 32.78 -6.17
N TYR A 477 15.65 32.86 -7.43
CA TYR A 477 15.17 34.04 -8.06
C TYR A 477 13.77 33.86 -8.64
N GLY A 478 12.83 34.70 -8.27
CA GLY A 478 11.48 34.75 -8.85
C GLY A 478 11.46 35.71 -10.04
N PHE A 479 10.99 35.21 -11.18
CA PHE A 479 11.06 35.99 -12.43
C PHE A 479 9.99 37.09 -12.52
N LYS A 480 8.83 36.89 -11.89
CA LYS A 480 7.74 37.87 -11.95
C LYS A 480 7.89 38.96 -10.88
N ASP A 481 8.20 38.55 -9.64
CA ASP A 481 8.43 39.52 -8.54
C ASP A 481 9.84 40.11 -8.53
N LYS A 482 10.75 39.60 -9.37
CA LYS A 482 12.13 40.11 -9.60
C LYS A 482 12.99 40.20 -8.33
N ASN A 483 12.71 39.32 -7.34
CA ASN A 483 13.40 39.32 -6.06
C ASN A 483 14.22 38.05 -5.84
N TRP A 484 15.37 38.20 -5.16
CA TRP A 484 16.16 37.11 -4.67
C TRP A 484 15.61 36.58 -3.35
N LYS A 485 15.62 35.28 -3.19
CA LYS A 485 15.30 34.55 -1.96
C LYS A 485 16.49 33.71 -1.58
N TYR A 486 16.81 33.68 -0.31
CA TYR A 486 17.98 32.94 0.19
C TYR A 486 17.77 32.53 1.65
N GLY A 487 18.54 31.53 2.08
CA GLY A 487 18.51 31.07 3.46
C GLY A 487 19.58 30.04 3.74
N GLY A 488 19.76 29.78 5.02
CA GLY A 488 20.66 28.74 5.51
C GLY A 488 20.16 28.11 6.76
N ASP A 489 20.62 26.89 7.05
CA ASP A 489 20.27 26.20 8.28
C ASP A 489 21.38 25.30 8.82
N LEU A 490 21.37 25.18 10.12
CA LEU A 490 22.18 24.27 10.90
C LEU A 490 21.27 23.29 11.61
N SER A 491 21.43 22.01 11.32
CA SER A 491 20.63 20.94 11.88
C SER A 491 21.48 20.01 12.73
N TYR A 492 21.04 19.70 13.94
CA TYR A 492 21.75 18.83 14.88
C TYR A 492 20.86 17.69 15.39
N LYS A 493 21.31 16.44 15.18
CA LYS A 493 20.67 15.21 15.65
C LYS A 493 21.59 14.52 16.65
N PRO A 494 21.44 14.75 17.97
CA PRO A 494 22.33 14.21 18.99
C PRO A 494 22.31 12.67 19.05
N PHE A 495 21.17 12.05 18.72
CA PHE A 495 20.97 10.61 18.77
C PHE A 495 20.41 10.12 17.43
N GLN A 496 21.05 9.11 16.83
CA GLN A 496 20.59 8.54 15.55
C GLN A 496 19.32 7.70 15.72
N ASP A 497 19.16 7.04 16.87
CA ASP A 497 18.04 6.15 17.18
C ASP A 497 16.83 6.87 17.81
N ARG A 498 17.01 8.10 18.28
CA ARG A 498 15.95 8.92 18.86
C ARG A 498 15.55 10.03 17.90
N ALA A 499 14.26 10.23 17.74
CA ALA A 499 13.72 11.28 16.86
C ALA A 499 13.84 12.68 17.51
N ILE A 500 15.03 13.05 18.01
CA ILE A 500 15.30 14.41 18.54
C ILE A 500 16.14 15.15 17.50
N HIS A 501 15.65 16.31 17.09
CA HIS A 501 16.28 17.12 16.06
C HIS A 501 16.17 18.60 16.41
N PHE A 502 17.29 19.29 16.48
CA PHE A 502 17.38 20.74 16.63
C PHE A 502 17.73 21.37 15.29
N LYS A 503 17.09 22.49 14.98
CA LYS A 503 17.39 23.24 13.76
C LYS A 503 17.38 24.73 14.03
N LEU A 504 18.46 25.41 13.67
CA LEU A 504 18.55 26.86 13.59
C LEU A 504 18.53 27.24 12.10
N SER A 505 17.67 28.15 11.71
CA SER A 505 17.55 28.57 10.32
C SER A 505 17.37 30.07 10.20
N TYR A 506 17.93 30.62 9.12
CA TYR A 506 17.69 31.97 8.64
C TYR A 506 17.15 31.87 7.21
N SER A 507 16.14 32.68 6.87
CA SER A 507 15.61 32.75 5.53
C SER A 507 15.05 34.13 5.21
N ASN A 508 15.27 34.58 3.98
CA ASN A 508 14.57 35.69 3.35
C ASN A 508 13.81 35.10 2.15
N ASP A 509 12.50 34.88 2.33
CA ASP A 509 11.67 34.15 1.35
C ASP A 509 10.21 34.65 1.40
N VAL A 510 9.40 34.24 0.45
CA VAL A 510 7.98 34.61 0.40
C VAL A 510 7.11 33.51 1.04
N GLN A 511 6.03 33.94 1.68
CA GLN A 511 5.05 33.05 2.30
C GLN A 511 3.64 33.52 1.99
N GLU A 512 2.72 32.54 1.74
CA GLU A 512 1.29 32.81 1.57
C GLU A 512 0.72 33.59 2.76
N ARG A 513 0.00 34.69 2.47
CA ARG A 513 -0.66 35.52 3.48
C ARG A 513 -1.82 34.75 4.13
N GLY A 514 -1.76 34.54 5.44
CA GLY A 514 -2.81 33.84 6.20
C GLY A 514 -2.90 32.33 5.98
N GLY A 515 -1.93 31.73 5.28
CA GLY A 515 -1.92 30.28 5.03
C GLY A 515 -1.59 29.46 6.27
N VAL A 516 -2.33 28.36 6.49
CA VAL A 516 -2.08 27.40 7.58
C VAL A 516 -0.94 26.46 7.17
N GLN A 517 0.11 26.38 7.99
CA GLN A 517 1.26 25.53 7.73
C GLN A 517 1.62 24.70 8.96
N TYR A 518 1.75 23.38 8.77
CA TYR A 518 2.25 22.46 9.79
C TYR A 518 3.63 21.94 9.42
N THR A 519 4.59 22.11 10.31
CA THR A 519 5.98 21.68 10.09
C THR A 519 6.14 20.16 10.19
N LEU A 520 5.27 19.51 10.97
CA LEU A 520 5.25 18.06 11.14
C LEU A 520 4.57 17.31 9.99
N LEU A 521 3.90 18.00 9.05
CA LEU A 521 3.40 17.43 7.82
C LEU A 521 4.51 17.35 6.79
N LYS A 522 4.84 16.14 6.35
CA LYS A 522 5.75 15.95 5.22
C LYS A 522 5.00 16.27 3.92
N LYS A 523 5.51 17.22 3.14
CA LYS A 523 5.05 17.42 1.77
C LYS A 523 5.53 16.24 0.92
N SER A 524 4.61 15.53 0.28
CA SER A 524 4.93 14.51 -0.72
C SER A 524 4.64 15.08 -2.10
N SER A 525 5.62 15.07 -3.00
CA SER A 525 5.43 15.51 -4.40
C SER A 525 4.37 14.68 -5.16
N LEU A 526 3.99 13.54 -4.60
CA LEU A 526 3.00 12.63 -5.18
C LEU A 526 1.54 12.93 -4.77
N THR A 527 1.31 13.94 -3.93
CA THR A 527 -0.06 14.30 -3.51
C THR A 527 -0.55 15.56 -4.21
N SER A 528 -1.82 15.55 -4.66
CA SER A 528 -2.45 16.69 -5.31
C SER A 528 -2.52 17.95 -4.41
N GLU A 529 -2.42 17.79 -3.08
CA GLU A 529 -2.43 18.91 -2.14
C GLU A 529 -1.29 19.92 -2.36
N ASN A 530 -0.17 19.49 -2.94
CA ASN A 530 0.96 20.38 -3.23
C ASN A 530 0.71 21.29 -4.45
N TYR A 531 -0.25 20.94 -5.30
CA TYR A 531 -0.62 21.77 -6.45
C TYR A 531 -1.33 23.07 -6.05
N LYS A 532 -1.80 23.20 -4.77
CA LYS A 532 -2.36 24.46 -4.28
C LYS A 532 -1.37 25.64 -4.44
N ASP A 533 -0.08 25.37 -4.25
CA ASP A 533 0.96 26.41 -4.32
C ASP A 533 0.99 27.10 -5.71
N LEU A 534 0.56 26.40 -6.77
CA LEU A 534 0.45 26.94 -8.14
C LEU A 534 -0.55 28.11 -8.25
N PHE A 535 -1.56 28.14 -7.39
CA PHE A 535 -2.66 29.10 -7.45
C PHE A 535 -2.44 30.34 -6.59
N ILE A 536 -1.50 30.31 -5.65
CA ILE A 536 -1.24 31.40 -4.70
C ILE A 536 -0.73 32.63 -5.46
N TYR A 537 -1.36 33.80 -5.23
CA TYR A 537 -0.95 35.07 -5.84
C TYR A 537 -0.70 36.20 -4.83
N GLN A 538 -1.08 36.04 -3.55
CA GLN A 538 -0.76 36.99 -2.47
C GLN A 538 0.24 36.37 -1.51
N MET A 539 1.44 36.90 -1.52
CA MET A 539 2.52 36.47 -0.63
C MET A 539 3.18 37.69 0.02
N ASP A 540 3.66 37.50 1.23
CA ASP A 540 4.45 38.48 1.96
C ASP A 540 5.92 38.06 1.98
N LEU A 541 6.83 39.01 1.80
CA LEU A 541 8.27 38.77 1.96
C LEU A 541 8.59 38.73 3.46
N ILE A 542 9.24 37.68 3.89
CA ILE A 542 9.55 37.40 5.28
C ILE A 542 11.04 37.10 5.44
N GLU A 543 11.71 37.94 6.17
CA GLU A 543 13.02 37.64 6.73
C GLU A 543 12.80 37.01 8.10
N ARG A 544 13.32 35.79 8.31
CA ARG A 544 13.05 34.97 9.50
C ARG A 544 14.31 34.36 10.07
N VAL A 545 14.50 34.50 11.39
CA VAL A 545 15.36 33.64 12.19
C VAL A 545 14.50 32.69 13.01
N ARG A 546 14.76 31.38 12.93
CA ARG A 546 13.96 30.36 13.62
C ARG A 546 14.84 29.30 14.25
N LEU A 547 14.60 29.06 15.54
CA LEU A 547 15.11 27.92 16.29
C LEU A 547 13.98 26.95 16.55
N GLU A 548 14.16 25.68 16.22
CA GLU A 548 13.14 24.65 16.48
C GLU A 548 13.74 23.37 17.04
N SER A 549 12.95 22.67 17.82
CA SER A 549 13.27 21.34 18.35
C SER A 549 12.10 20.39 18.06
N ARG A 550 12.39 19.32 17.33
CA ARG A 550 11.43 18.24 17.02
C ARG A 550 11.79 17.01 17.82
N PHE A 551 10.77 16.36 18.38
CA PHE A 551 10.93 15.10 19.10
C PHE A 551 9.65 14.27 19.08
N SER A 552 9.80 12.95 19.29
CA SER A 552 8.67 12.02 19.36
C SER A 552 8.56 11.42 20.76
N LEU A 553 7.34 11.32 21.29
CA LEU A 553 7.02 10.69 22.55
C LEU A 553 5.97 9.58 22.37
N LEU A 554 6.08 8.49 23.16
CA LEU A 554 5.06 7.45 23.25
C LEU A 554 4.65 6.86 21.88
N LYS A 555 5.59 6.82 20.91
CA LYS A 555 5.40 6.26 19.54
C LYS A 555 4.30 6.91 18.68
N SER A 556 3.31 7.57 19.31
CA SER A 556 2.15 8.16 18.62
C SER A 556 2.19 9.68 18.58
N TRP A 557 3.03 10.31 19.39
CA TRP A 557 3.12 11.76 19.49
C TRP A 557 4.41 12.28 18.86
N GLN A 558 4.27 13.29 18.02
CA GLN A 558 5.37 14.11 17.51
C GLN A 558 5.15 15.55 17.94
N PHE A 559 6.21 16.19 18.40
CA PHE A 559 6.19 17.57 18.83
C PHE A 559 7.22 18.40 18.07
N ASN A 560 6.90 19.66 17.84
CA ASN A 560 7.84 20.68 17.36
C ASN A 560 7.66 21.93 18.21
N VAL A 561 8.66 22.28 18.99
CA VAL A 561 8.71 23.54 19.74
C VAL A 561 9.59 24.50 18.98
N PHE A 562 9.15 25.74 18.80
CA PHE A 562 9.93 26.73 18.05
C PHE A 562 9.82 28.12 18.65
N GLY A 563 10.90 28.90 18.44
CA GLY A 563 10.93 30.33 18.60
C GLY A 563 11.39 30.98 17.28
N GLN A 564 10.76 32.05 16.89
CA GLN A 564 11.12 32.76 15.67
C GLN A 564 10.97 34.28 15.78
N GLN A 565 11.83 35.00 15.08
CA GLN A 565 11.74 36.42 14.81
C GLN A 565 11.48 36.62 13.33
N ASN A 566 10.43 37.37 12.99
CA ASN A 566 10.02 37.67 11.64
C ASN A 566 10.09 39.18 11.40
N TRP A 567 10.66 39.59 10.23
CA TRP A 567 10.52 40.91 9.65
C TRP A 567 9.69 40.73 8.38
N ILE A 568 8.51 41.32 8.36
CA ILE A 568 7.47 41.05 7.37
C ILE A 568 7.21 42.29 6.56
N GLN A 569 7.39 42.18 5.25
CA GLN A 569 7.01 43.19 4.29
C GLN A 569 5.86 42.63 3.45
N SER A 570 4.67 43.19 3.66
CA SER A 570 3.50 42.78 2.89
C SER A 570 3.51 43.41 1.50
N GLY A 571 3.18 42.61 0.49
CA GLY A 571 3.00 43.08 -0.89
C GLY A 571 1.70 43.83 -1.09
N ASP A 572 1.47 44.30 -2.36
CA ASP A 572 0.23 44.94 -2.84
C ASP A 572 -0.22 46.18 -2.04
N ASP A 573 0.74 46.99 -1.57
CA ASP A 573 0.51 48.18 -0.76
C ASP A 573 -0.37 47.95 0.51
N TYR A 574 -0.58 46.70 0.89
CA TYR A 574 -1.32 46.34 2.08
C TYR A 574 -0.76 47.03 3.32
N ARG A 575 -1.63 47.60 4.15
CA ARG A 575 -1.28 48.26 5.41
C ARG A 575 -2.22 47.83 6.51
N PHE A 576 -1.67 47.62 7.70
CA PHE A 576 -2.43 47.34 8.89
C PHE A 576 -2.52 48.61 9.74
N LEU A 577 -3.75 48.94 10.19
CA LEU A 577 -3.97 50.03 11.12
C LEU A 577 -3.96 49.47 12.55
N LYS A 578 -2.89 49.77 13.30
CA LYS A 578 -2.82 49.48 14.71
C LYS A 578 -3.38 50.66 15.50
N PRO A 579 -4.51 50.57 16.17
CA PRO A 579 -5.04 51.67 16.98
C PRO A 579 -4.11 51.93 18.17
N ILE A 580 -3.76 53.18 18.39
CA ILE A 580 -3.04 53.64 19.58
C ILE A 580 -4.00 54.28 20.56
N THR A 581 -4.92 55.10 20.04
CA THR A 581 -6.02 55.73 20.78
C THR A 581 -7.30 55.59 19.93
N ASN A 582 -8.44 56.06 20.44
CA ASN A 582 -9.69 56.06 19.68
C ASN A 582 -9.62 56.95 18.40
N GLU A 583 -8.66 57.88 18.31
CA GLU A 583 -8.52 58.80 17.19
C GLU A 583 -7.23 58.61 16.39
N VAL A 584 -6.23 57.88 16.90
CA VAL A 584 -4.92 57.73 16.29
C VAL A 584 -4.60 56.26 16.05
N ALA A 585 -4.24 55.96 14.80
CA ALA A 585 -3.76 54.62 14.41
C ALA A 585 -2.41 54.72 13.65
N LEU A 586 -1.51 53.79 13.97
CA LEU A 586 -0.27 53.60 13.19
C LEU A 586 -0.56 52.74 11.95
N ARG A 587 -0.04 53.22 10.80
CA ARG A 587 -0.02 52.46 9.55
C ARG A 587 1.24 51.58 9.51
N LEU A 588 1.08 50.31 9.64
CA LEU A 588 2.20 49.35 9.70
C LEU A 588 2.36 48.60 8.38
N ASN A 589 3.50 48.74 7.77
CA ASN A 589 4.12 47.91 6.74
C ASN A 589 5.47 48.55 6.39
N PRO A 590 6.62 47.88 6.61
CA PRO A 590 6.81 46.55 7.22
C PRO A 590 6.53 46.53 8.72
N PHE A 591 6.52 45.30 9.28
CA PHE A 591 6.36 45.08 10.73
C PHE A 591 7.20 43.89 11.23
N GLN A 592 7.47 43.85 12.52
CA GLN A 592 8.27 42.81 13.14
C GLN A 592 7.45 42.03 14.12
N GLN A 593 7.76 40.72 14.27
CA GLN A 593 7.06 39.87 15.22
C GLN A 593 7.92 38.73 15.75
N THR A 594 7.98 38.64 17.07
CA THR A 594 8.53 37.50 17.80
C THR A 594 7.42 36.52 18.13
N GLU A 595 7.65 35.26 17.85
CA GLU A 595 6.67 34.19 18.08
C GLU A 595 7.33 33.02 18.79
N LEU A 596 6.60 32.43 19.75
CA LEU A 596 6.90 31.15 20.35
C LEU A 596 5.77 30.17 20.02
N GLY A 597 6.09 28.94 19.66
CA GLY A 597 5.06 28.00 19.28
C GLY A 597 5.35 26.55 19.65
N LEU A 598 4.25 25.82 19.76
CA LEU A 598 4.20 24.38 19.97
C LEU A 598 3.31 23.75 18.90
N GLU A 599 3.83 22.81 18.17
CA GLU A 599 3.07 21.95 17.26
C GLU A 599 3.10 20.53 17.78
N ALA A 600 1.95 19.87 17.80
CA ALA A 600 1.79 18.48 18.20
C ALA A 600 1.03 17.70 17.11
N ARG A 601 1.53 16.51 16.78
CA ARG A 601 0.86 15.55 15.91
C ARG A 601 0.62 14.26 16.67
N PHE A 602 -0.62 13.81 16.70
CA PHE A 602 -1.03 12.54 17.28
C PHE A 602 -1.55 11.59 16.20
N ALA A 603 -0.93 10.42 16.09
CA ALA A 603 -1.31 9.37 15.15
C ALA A 603 -1.19 8.00 15.83
N TYR A 604 -2.26 7.58 16.48
CA TYR A 604 -2.29 6.30 17.18
C TYR A 604 -2.26 5.15 16.19
N GLY A 605 -1.39 4.14 16.45
CA GLY A 605 -1.28 2.95 15.62
C GLY A 605 -0.76 3.20 14.20
N GLU A 606 -0.15 4.35 13.91
CA GLU A 606 0.49 4.62 12.63
C GLU A 606 1.69 3.70 12.43
N LYS A 607 1.74 3.05 11.26
CA LYS A 607 2.79 2.13 10.86
C LYS A 607 3.72 2.78 9.85
N PHE A 608 4.98 2.37 9.85
CA PHE A 608 6.00 2.87 8.92
C PHE A 608 6.75 1.70 8.28
N VAL A 609 7.17 1.93 7.05
CA VAL A 609 8.12 1.08 6.32
C VAL A 609 9.39 1.91 6.11
N GLU A 610 10.56 1.32 6.36
CA GLU A 610 11.83 1.98 6.07
C GLU A 610 12.26 1.67 4.64
N LEU A 611 12.24 2.69 3.77
CA LEU A 611 12.67 2.59 2.38
C LEU A 611 13.70 3.67 2.09
N PHE A 612 14.84 3.32 1.51
CA PHE A 612 15.97 4.21 1.23
C PHE A 612 16.47 5.01 2.45
N GLY A 613 16.37 4.41 3.66
CA GLY A 613 16.70 5.07 4.92
C GLY A 613 15.68 6.10 5.40
N MET A 614 14.51 6.15 4.77
CA MET A 614 13.39 7.01 5.16
C MET A 614 12.24 6.18 5.73
N LYS A 615 11.63 6.68 6.79
CA LYS A 615 10.38 6.13 7.33
C LYS A 615 9.21 6.68 6.54
N ILE A 616 8.56 5.82 5.75
CA ILE A 616 7.37 6.13 4.97
C ILE A 616 6.16 5.60 5.73
N SER A 617 5.16 6.47 5.98
CA SER A 617 3.94 6.05 6.66
C SER A 617 3.08 5.17 5.77
N SER A 618 2.69 4.00 6.26
CA SER A 618 1.66 3.14 5.68
C SER A 618 0.26 3.41 6.26
N GLY A 619 0.11 4.53 7.02
CA GLY A 619 -1.17 4.99 7.53
C GLY A 619 -1.57 4.40 8.88
N THR A 620 -2.77 4.74 9.28
CA THR A 620 -3.40 4.26 10.53
C THR A 620 -4.91 4.08 10.34
N LYS A 621 -5.50 3.17 11.12
CA LYS A 621 -6.96 2.99 11.19
C LYS A 621 -7.67 4.05 12.06
N PHE A 622 -6.93 4.92 12.75
CA PHE A 622 -7.43 5.93 13.67
C PHE A 622 -7.33 7.34 13.07
N PRO A 623 -8.03 8.34 13.62
CA PRO A 623 -7.84 9.72 13.20
C PRO A 623 -6.40 10.20 13.45
N ILE A 624 -5.90 11.03 12.56
CA ILE A 624 -4.65 11.77 12.75
C ILE A 624 -5.04 13.19 13.16
N VAL A 625 -4.48 13.67 14.27
CA VAL A 625 -4.76 14.99 14.83
C VAL A 625 -3.50 15.83 14.82
N HIS A 626 -3.61 17.04 14.29
CA HIS A 626 -2.57 18.08 14.41
C HIS A 626 -3.13 19.23 15.21
N PHE A 627 -2.31 19.76 16.07
CA PHE A 627 -2.58 20.96 16.84
C PHE A 627 -1.35 21.87 16.82
N LYS A 628 -1.56 23.16 16.65
CA LYS A 628 -0.48 24.14 16.72
C LYS A 628 -0.96 25.35 17.52
N TYR A 629 -0.16 25.75 18.49
CA TYR A 629 -0.33 26.96 19.27
C TYR A 629 0.84 27.89 19.00
N THR A 630 0.55 29.17 18.76
CA THR A 630 1.56 30.19 18.56
C THR A 630 1.22 31.40 19.42
N LYS A 631 2.14 31.82 20.26
CA LYS A 631 2.11 33.06 21.04
C LYS A 631 2.95 34.10 20.32
N GLY A 632 2.33 35.20 19.88
CA GLY A 632 2.99 36.43 19.48
C GLY A 632 3.33 37.23 20.73
N LEU A 633 4.52 37.81 20.79
CA LEU A 633 4.99 38.62 21.92
C LEU A 633 5.16 40.05 21.48
N GLU A 634 4.54 40.97 22.19
CA GLU A 634 4.77 42.42 22.02
C GLU A 634 5.91 42.88 22.95
N GLN A 635 7.15 42.59 22.50
CA GLN A 635 8.37 42.95 23.22
C GLN A 635 9.48 43.42 22.23
N ASN A 636 10.34 44.32 22.66
CA ASN A 636 11.37 44.95 21.86
C ASN A 636 10.73 45.66 20.65
N GLU A 637 11.07 45.29 19.47
CA GLU A 637 10.50 45.81 18.23
C GLU A 637 9.28 45.06 17.70
N SER A 638 8.88 43.96 18.41
CA SER A 638 7.71 43.14 18.04
C SER A 638 6.41 43.88 18.42
N GLN A 639 5.46 43.90 17.48
CA GLN A 639 4.38 44.87 17.49
C GLN A 639 3.04 44.30 17.97
N PHE A 640 2.90 42.96 18.11
CA PHE A 640 1.61 42.35 18.42
C PHE A 640 1.71 41.29 19.53
N ASP A 641 0.78 41.40 20.49
CA ASP A 641 0.50 40.31 21.46
C ASP A 641 -0.74 39.57 20.96
N PHE A 642 -0.60 38.23 20.74
CA PHE A 642 -1.73 37.41 20.34
C PHE A 642 -1.51 35.93 20.69
N ASN A 643 -2.61 35.21 20.79
CA ASN A 643 -2.63 33.75 20.84
C ASN A 643 -3.30 33.21 19.57
N LYS A 644 -2.61 32.31 18.85
CA LYS A 644 -3.10 31.67 17.64
C LYS A 644 -3.20 30.17 17.86
N TYR A 645 -4.37 29.62 17.60
CA TYR A 645 -4.68 28.21 17.72
C TYR A 645 -5.05 27.66 16.34
N GLU A 646 -4.47 26.51 15.97
CA GLU A 646 -4.69 25.84 14.69
C GLU A 646 -4.91 24.36 14.94
N GLY A 647 -5.97 23.78 14.39
CA GLY A 647 -6.34 22.38 14.54
C GLY A 647 -6.64 21.72 13.20
N ARG A 648 -6.21 20.47 13.03
CA ARG A 648 -6.56 19.62 11.88
C ARG A 648 -6.83 18.21 12.37
N ILE A 649 -7.94 17.65 11.93
CA ILE A 649 -8.28 16.24 12.15
C ILE A 649 -8.56 15.63 10.80
N GLU A 650 -7.99 14.46 10.54
CA GLU A 650 -8.24 13.73 9.30
C GLU A 650 -8.37 12.24 9.55
N LYS A 651 -9.26 11.61 8.79
CA LYS A 651 -9.46 10.17 8.81
C LYS A 651 -9.96 9.64 7.48
N LEU A 652 -9.33 8.55 7.05
CA LEU A 652 -9.81 7.69 5.97
C LEU A 652 -10.65 6.56 6.58
N PHE A 653 -11.92 6.48 6.18
CA PHE A 653 -12.81 5.36 6.49
C PHE A 653 -12.89 4.47 5.26
N VAL A 654 -12.59 3.21 5.42
CA VAL A 654 -12.86 2.21 4.40
C VAL A 654 -14.18 1.57 4.72
N ILE A 655 -15.19 1.84 3.88
CA ILE A 655 -16.57 1.40 4.09
C ILE A 655 -16.76 0.06 3.37
N ARG A 656 -17.21 -0.95 4.11
CA ARG A 656 -17.49 -2.27 3.53
C ARG A 656 -18.52 -2.14 2.40
N ASN A 657 -18.16 -2.57 1.20
CA ASN A 657 -18.99 -2.44 -0.02
C ASN A 657 -19.45 -1.01 -0.30
N GLY A 658 -18.72 -0.01 0.15
CA GLY A 658 -19.05 1.40 0.00
C GLY A 658 -17.90 2.29 -0.49
N GLY A 659 -16.71 1.72 -0.71
CA GLY A 659 -15.53 2.48 -1.13
C GLY A 659 -14.81 3.16 0.02
N GLU A 660 -14.23 4.34 -0.24
CA GLU A 660 -13.37 5.06 0.70
C GLU A 660 -13.94 6.46 0.98
N LEU A 661 -14.13 6.78 2.25
CA LEU A 661 -14.58 8.09 2.70
C LEU A 661 -13.43 8.80 3.43
N ASN A 662 -12.91 9.86 2.83
CA ASN A 662 -11.93 10.73 3.45
C ASN A 662 -12.64 11.93 4.08
N VAL A 663 -12.38 12.18 5.36
CA VAL A 663 -12.92 13.33 6.10
C VAL A 663 -11.77 14.12 6.68
N ARG A 664 -11.75 15.42 6.40
CA ARG A 664 -10.79 16.36 6.98
C ARG A 664 -11.50 17.57 7.54
N MET A 665 -11.17 17.92 8.77
CA MET A 665 -11.65 19.11 9.46
C MET A 665 -10.46 20.00 9.81
N LEU A 666 -10.59 21.30 9.56
CA LEU A 666 -9.64 22.34 9.93
C LEU A 666 -10.36 23.39 10.76
N ALA A 667 -9.68 23.93 11.78
CA ALA A 667 -10.19 25.04 12.57
C ALA A 667 -9.03 25.93 13.03
N GLY A 668 -9.31 27.20 13.18
CA GLY A 668 -8.34 28.17 13.70
C GLY A 668 -9.00 29.34 14.41
N TYR A 669 -8.24 29.93 15.34
CA TYR A 669 -8.65 31.09 16.12
C TYR A 669 -7.44 31.95 16.48
N VAL A 670 -7.57 33.26 16.27
CA VAL A 670 -6.66 34.29 16.77
C VAL A 670 -7.44 35.22 17.66
N ASP A 671 -6.96 35.50 18.86
CA ASP A 671 -7.68 36.27 19.88
C ASP A 671 -7.54 37.78 19.73
N ALA A 672 -6.58 38.27 18.94
CA ALA A 672 -6.23 39.68 18.76
C ALA A 672 -6.50 40.20 17.34
N ASN A 673 -6.60 41.52 17.21
CA ASN A 673 -6.59 42.21 15.93
C ASN A 673 -5.14 42.34 15.42
N VAL A 674 -4.79 41.55 14.39
CA VAL A 674 -3.44 41.40 13.86
C VAL A 674 -3.43 41.48 12.34
N PRO A 675 -2.30 41.77 11.69
CA PRO A 675 -2.17 41.71 10.23
C PRO A 675 -2.62 40.40 9.63
N LEU A 676 -3.08 40.41 8.35
CA LEU A 676 -3.61 39.25 7.64
C LEU A 676 -2.64 38.07 7.59
N MET A 677 -1.34 38.31 7.67
CA MET A 677 -0.33 37.26 7.72
C MET A 677 -0.53 36.30 8.91
N PHE A 678 -1.03 36.81 10.03
CA PHE A 678 -1.28 36.03 11.24
C PHE A 678 -2.71 35.48 11.32
N ASN A 679 -3.62 35.96 10.47
CA ASN A 679 -4.97 35.47 10.34
C ASN A 679 -5.04 34.20 9.50
N PHE A 680 -6.22 33.82 9.03
CA PHE A 680 -6.44 32.60 8.25
C PHE A 680 -7.06 32.92 6.90
N THR A 681 -6.55 32.24 5.85
CA THR A 681 -7.21 32.17 4.57
C THR A 681 -7.57 30.70 4.28
N PRO A 682 -8.81 30.38 3.92
CA PRO A 682 -9.15 29.05 3.46
C PRO A 682 -8.50 28.77 2.12
N THR A 683 -8.06 27.55 1.90
CA THR A 683 -7.39 27.18 0.67
C THR A 683 -8.39 27.12 -0.49
N GLY A 684 -8.49 28.20 -1.26
CA GLY A 684 -9.22 28.29 -2.52
C GLY A 684 -8.29 28.05 -3.71
N VAL A 685 -8.77 27.38 -4.75
CA VAL A 685 -7.95 27.02 -5.94
C VAL A 685 -8.66 27.31 -7.26
N ASN A 686 -9.71 28.17 -7.27
CA ASN A 686 -10.42 28.53 -8.48
C ASN A 686 -9.74 29.72 -9.21
N LYS A 687 -9.19 29.43 -10.38
CA LYS A 687 -8.72 30.43 -11.34
C LYS A 687 -8.99 29.96 -12.76
N GLY A 688 -10.27 29.81 -13.12
CA GLY A 688 -10.67 29.24 -14.42
C GLY A 688 -10.43 27.73 -14.50
N PHE A 689 -10.07 27.24 -15.69
CA PHE A 689 -9.72 25.83 -15.88
C PHE A 689 -8.40 25.51 -15.16
N GLY A 690 -8.39 24.45 -14.37
CA GLY A 690 -7.22 24.05 -13.57
C GLY A 690 -7.21 22.61 -13.16
N ILE A 691 -6.32 22.29 -12.23
CA ILE A 691 -6.18 20.95 -11.64
C ILE A 691 -6.98 20.90 -10.33
N SER A 692 -7.72 19.83 -10.10
CA SER A 692 -8.40 19.57 -8.83
C SER A 692 -7.38 19.29 -7.73
N VAL A 693 -7.56 19.94 -6.60
CA VAL A 693 -6.67 19.82 -5.43
C VAL A 693 -7.45 19.23 -4.26
N ALA A 694 -6.95 18.13 -3.71
CA ALA A 694 -7.64 17.49 -2.60
C ALA A 694 -7.70 18.39 -1.35
N ASN A 695 -8.87 18.34 -0.65
CA ASN A 695 -9.09 19.04 0.62
C ASN A 695 -8.93 20.57 0.53
N THR A 696 -9.40 21.16 -0.54
CA THR A 696 -9.46 22.59 -0.79
C THR A 696 -10.88 22.99 -1.22
N PHE A 697 -11.18 24.29 -1.23
CA PHE A 697 -12.36 24.83 -1.88
C PHE A 697 -12.09 24.99 -3.37
N GLU A 698 -12.69 24.11 -4.17
CA GLU A 698 -12.42 24.02 -5.61
C GLU A 698 -13.03 25.20 -6.39
N THR A 699 -14.08 25.83 -5.83
CA THR A 699 -14.80 26.97 -6.45
C THR A 699 -14.43 28.32 -5.84
N ALA A 700 -13.75 28.36 -4.67
CA ALA A 700 -13.26 29.60 -4.08
C ALA A 700 -11.96 30.08 -4.75
N ARG A 701 -11.81 31.38 -4.93
CA ARG A 701 -10.54 31.97 -5.41
C ARG A 701 -9.50 31.94 -4.29
N PRO A 702 -8.23 31.82 -4.61
CA PRO A 702 -7.17 31.98 -3.61
C PRO A 702 -7.27 33.38 -2.96
N ASN A 703 -7.08 33.46 -1.66
CA ASN A 703 -7.16 34.69 -0.86
C ASN A 703 -8.47 35.49 -0.98
N GLU A 704 -9.59 34.92 -1.46
CA GLU A 704 -10.90 35.57 -1.51
C GLU A 704 -11.43 35.89 -0.10
N PHE A 705 -11.08 35.06 0.88
CA PHE A 705 -11.58 35.12 2.25
C PHE A 705 -10.45 35.20 3.25
N PHE A 706 -10.66 36.01 4.30
CA PHE A 706 -9.78 36.06 5.47
C PHE A 706 -10.59 36.06 6.75
N HIS A 707 -10.05 35.44 7.79
CA HIS A 707 -10.74 35.20 9.05
C HIS A 707 -9.80 35.32 10.27
N ASP A 708 -10.29 35.84 11.39
CA ASP A 708 -9.65 35.68 12.72
C ASP A 708 -10.03 34.34 13.38
N ARG A 709 -11.14 33.74 12.93
CA ARG A 709 -11.59 32.38 13.31
C ARG A 709 -12.30 31.70 12.18
N PHE A 710 -12.06 30.41 12.05
CA PHE A 710 -12.70 29.61 11.00
C PHE A 710 -12.85 28.15 11.40
N ALA A 711 -13.76 27.47 10.72
CA ALA A 711 -13.86 26.02 10.66
C ALA A 711 -14.20 25.59 9.23
N SER A 712 -13.53 24.57 8.74
CA SER A 712 -13.77 23.99 7.42
C SER A 712 -13.84 22.48 7.50
N LEU A 713 -14.75 21.89 6.76
CA LEU A 713 -14.96 20.45 6.65
C LEU A 713 -14.89 20.04 5.18
N PHE A 714 -14.05 19.07 4.88
CA PHE A 714 -13.89 18.46 3.56
C PHE A 714 -14.26 16.99 3.63
N ILE A 715 -15.14 16.56 2.77
CA ILE A 715 -15.62 15.18 2.66
C ILE A 715 -15.40 14.74 1.21
N ARG A 716 -14.67 13.66 1.01
CA ARG A 716 -14.50 12.99 -0.28
C ARG A 716 -14.85 11.53 -0.17
N HIS A 717 -15.84 11.09 -0.94
CA HIS A 717 -16.25 9.69 -1.01
C HIS A 717 -15.88 9.13 -2.38
N ASN A 718 -14.87 8.27 -2.42
CA ASN A 718 -14.51 7.52 -3.62
C ASN A 718 -15.21 6.16 -3.62
N PHE A 719 -16.12 5.95 -4.56
CA PHE A 719 -16.84 4.70 -4.73
C PHE A 719 -15.99 3.59 -5.36
N LYS A 720 -14.75 3.91 -5.76
CA LYS A 720 -13.89 2.96 -6.49
C LYS A 720 -14.65 2.40 -7.71
N GLN A 721 -14.63 1.10 -7.92
CA GLN A 721 -15.32 0.41 -9.03
C GLN A 721 -16.75 -0.04 -8.68
N LEU A 722 -17.35 0.45 -7.59
CA LEU A 722 -18.69 0.00 -7.15
C LEU A 722 -19.81 0.44 -8.07
N LEU A 723 -19.70 1.63 -8.68
CA LEU A 723 -20.74 2.19 -9.53
C LEU A 723 -20.64 1.72 -10.98
N TYR A 724 -19.44 1.38 -11.44
CA TYR A 724 -19.19 0.91 -12.79
C TYR A 724 -18.05 -0.12 -12.80
N LYS A 725 -18.27 -1.23 -13.52
CA LYS A 725 -17.29 -2.29 -13.75
C LYS A 725 -17.26 -2.60 -15.24
N GLY A 726 -16.29 -2.07 -15.95
CA GLY A 726 -16.04 -2.41 -17.35
C GLY A 726 -14.80 -3.32 -17.46
N GLU A 727 -14.68 -4.07 -18.54
CA GLU A 727 -13.51 -4.94 -18.79
C GLU A 727 -12.24 -4.15 -19.16
N LYS A 728 -12.38 -3.03 -19.86
CA LYS A 728 -11.26 -2.21 -20.38
C LYS A 728 -11.19 -0.80 -19.80
N PHE A 729 -12.26 -0.36 -19.16
CA PHE A 729 -12.44 1.00 -18.68
C PHE A 729 -12.96 0.96 -17.25
N HIS A 730 -12.22 1.56 -16.31
CA HIS A 730 -12.45 1.44 -14.87
C HIS A 730 -12.57 2.80 -14.18
N PRO A 731 -13.53 3.68 -14.56
CA PRO A 731 -13.66 4.98 -13.95
C PRO A 731 -14.01 4.87 -12.47
N GLU A 732 -13.35 5.67 -11.66
CA GLU A 732 -13.66 5.83 -10.24
C GLU A 732 -14.48 7.10 -10.03
N PHE A 733 -15.65 6.97 -9.44
CA PHE A 733 -16.52 8.09 -9.13
C PHE A 733 -16.26 8.60 -7.72
N VAL A 734 -16.02 9.91 -7.61
CA VAL A 734 -15.77 10.57 -6.31
C VAL A 734 -16.78 11.71 -6.12
N ILE A 735 -17.48 11.69 -4.99
CA ILE A 735 -18.26 12.83 -4.54
C ILE A 735 -17.39 13.69 -3.60
N HIS A 736 -17.35 14.98 -3.87
CA HIS A 736 -16.69 15.98 -3.05
C HIS A 736 -17.75 16.91 -2.43
N THR A 737 -17.58 17.22 -1.15
CA THR A 737 -18.36 18.26 -0.45
C THR A 737 -17.43 19.03 0.48
N ALA A 738 -17.49 20.35 0.39
CA ALA A 738 -16.75 21.22 1.29
C ALA A 738 -17.66 22.28 1.92
N VAL A 739 -17.46 22.51 3.21
CA VAL A 739 -18.20 23.48 4.00
C VAL A 739 -17.21 24.33 4.79
N GLY A 740 -17.38 25.65 4.76
CA GLY A 740 -16.54 26.58 5.51
C GLY A 740 -17.35 27.68 6.19
N PHE A 741 -16.97 27.97 7.43
CA PHE A 741 -17.45 29.12 8.18
C PHE A 741 -16.25 29.91 8.67
N GLY A 742 -16.34 31.23 8.69
CA GLY A 742 -15.28 32.07 9.19
C GLY A 742 -15.71 33.51 9.38
N GLN A 743 -15.14 34.16 10.39
CA GLN A 743 -15.45 35.54 10.79
C GLN A 743 -14.17 36.34 10.98
N MET A 744 -14.31 37.64 10.88
CA MET A 744 -13.27 38.62 11.26
C MET A 744 -13.91 39.78 11.93
N LYS A 745 -13.50 40.05 13.17
CA LYS A 745 -14.11 41.13 13.99
C LYS A 745 -13.82 42.54 13.48
N GLN A 746 -12.60 42.77 13.00
CA GLN A 746 -12.11 44.11 12.65
C GLN A 746 -11.56 44.16 11.23
N THR A 747 -12.44 44.12 10.24
CA THR A 747 -12.07 44.20 8.82
C THR A 747 -11.51 45.56 8.42
N THR A 748 -11.94 46.63 9.08
CA THR A 748 -11.53 48.03 8.80
C THR A 748 -10.06 48.31 9.14
N SER A 749 -9.42 47.49 9.96
CA SER A 749 -7.98 47.61 10.26
C SER A 749 -7.08 47.24 9.05
N HIS A 750 -7.65 46.57 8.06
CA HIS A 750 -6.89 46.12 6.85
C HIS A 750 -7.18 47.06 5.70
N GLN A 751 -6.14 47.77 5.26
CA GLN A 751 -6.22 48.77 4.16
C GLN A 751 -5.57 48.25 2.88
N ASN A 752 -6.06 48.75 1.77
CA ASN A 752 -5.58 48.49 0.40
C ASN A 752 -5.69 46.98 0.01
N ILE A 753 -6.70 46.33 0.55
CA ILE A 753 -7.03 44.94 0.23
C ILE A 753 -8.55 44.73 0.31
N GLU A 754 -9.09 44.06 -0.69
CA GLU A 754 -10.49 43.61 -0.69
C GLU A 754 -10.55 42.13 -0.39
N PHE A 755 -11.32 41.76 0.59
CA PHE A 755 -11.60 40.35 0.91
C PHE A 755 -12.98 40.19 1.54
N LYS A 756 -13.44 38.96 1.60
CA LYS A 756 -14.71 38.57 2.23
C LYS A 756 -14.45 37.75 3.50
N THR A 757 -15.53 37.53 4.28
CA THR A 757 -15.57 36.54 5.36
C THR A 757 -16.59 35.45 4.99
N MET A 758 -16.50 34.27 5.62
CA MET A 758 -17.45 33.18 5.37
C MET A 758 -18.51 33.08 6.48
N GLU A 759 -19.00 34.23 7.02
CA GLU A 759 -19.96 34.27 8.15
C GLU A 759 -21.28 33.55 7.83
N LYS A 760 -21.72 33.61 6.57
CA LYS A 760 -22.98 32.99 6.12
C LYS A 760 -22.83 31.53 5.71
N GLY A 761 -21.64 30.99 5.83
CA GLY A 761 -21.30 29.64 5.38
C GLY A 761 -21.02 29.57 3.89
N TYR A 762 -19.87 29.00 3.55
CA TYR A 762 -19.49 28.69 2.18
C TYR A 762 -19.73 27.20 1.92
N PHE A 763 -20.44 26.90 0.86
CA PHE A 763 -20.83 25.53 0.53
C PHE A 763 -20.51 25.23 -0.93
N GLU A 764 -19.89 24.07 -1.15
CA GLU A 764 -19.70 23.52 -2.49
C GLU A 764 -19.83 22.00 -2.50
N SER A 765 -20.23 21.46 -3.63
CA SER A 765 -20.22 20.04 -3.89
C SER A 765 -19.76 19.79 -5.33
N GLY A 766 -19.23 18.61 -5.57
CA GLY A 766 -18.71 18.25 -6.88
C GLY A 766 -18.68 16.76 -7.10
N VAL A 767 -18.56 16.40 -8.38
CA VAL A 767 -18.36 15.03 -8.83
C VAL A 767 -17.07 14.99 -9.62
N ILE A 768 -16.23 14.01 -9.31
CA ILE A 768 -14.99 13.76 -10.03
C ILE A 768 -15.08 12.35 -10.59
N VAL A 769 -14.70 12.20 -11.86
CA VAL A 769 -14.52 10.90 -12.50
C VAL A 769 -13.04 10.71 -12.75
N ASN A 770 -12.41 9.91 -11.93
CA ASN A 770 -11.00 9.54 -12.02
C ASN A 770 -10.78 8.36 -12.96
N ASP A 771 -9.52 8.11 -13.30
CA ASP A 771 -9.07 6.97 -14.11
C ASP A 771 -9.79 6.84 -15.48
N LEU A 772 -10.04 8.00 -16.11
CA LEU A 772 -10.56 8.07 -17.48
C LEU A 772 -9.47 7.75 -18.51
N TYR A 773 -8.25 8.16 -18.22
CA TYR A 773 -7.07 7.86 -19.03
C TYR A 773 -5.88 7.56 -18.12
N ARG A 774 -5.18 6.47 -18.41
CA ARG A 774 -4.01 6.01 -17.65
C ARG A 774 -2.76 6.04 -18.52
N MET A 775 -1.70 6.65 -18.00
CA MET A 775 -0.39 6.70 -18.61
C MET A 775 0.65 6.24 -17.60
N GLN A 776 1.10 5.01 -17.72
CA GLN A 776 2.04 4.37 -16.77
C GLN A 776 1.58 4.50 -15.30
N PHE A 777 2.19 5.41 -14.55
CA PHE A 777 1.91 5.65 -13.13
C PHE A 777 0.99 6.84 -12.86
N LEU A 778 0.48 7.49 -13.91
CA LEU A 778 -0.40 8.65 -13.81
C LEU A 778 -1.79 8.30 -14.34
N THR A 779 -2.80 8.67 -13.59
CA THR A 779 -4.19 8.60 -14.03
C THR A 779 -4.77 10.00 -14.14
N PHE A 780 -5.57 10.21 -15.18
CA PHE A 780 -6.23 11.47 -15.47
C PHE A 780 -7.74 11.29 -15.39
N GLY A 781 -8.41 12.32 -14.92
CA GLY A 781 -9.84 12.37 -14.80
C GLY A 781 -10.35 13.79 -14.96
N VAL A 782 -11.65 13.99 -14.79
CA VAL A 782 -12.31 15.30 -14.83
C VAL A 782 -13.19 15.47 -13.61
N GLY A 783 -13.29 16.69 -13.12
CA GLY A 783 -14.17 17.05 -12.02
C GLY A 783 -15.01 18.28 -12.36
N THR A 784 -16.24 18.31 -11.90
CA THR A 784 -17.10 19.48 -11.89
C THR A 784 -17.52 19.79 -10.46
N PHE A 785 -17.48 21.06 -10.10
CA PHE A 785 -17.79 21.54 -8.78
C PHE A 785 -18.76 22.70 -8.88
N TYR A 786 -19.68 22.79 -7.93
CA TYR A 786 -20.71 23.81 -7.89
C TYR A 786 -20.75 24.47 -6.51
N ARG A 787 -20.70 25.80 -6.52
CA ARG A 787 -20.84 26.64 -5.33
C ARG A 787 -22.28 27.06 -5.16
N TYR A 788 -22.80 26.93 -3.94
CA TYR A 788 -24.19 27.28 -3.64
C TYR A 788 -24.30 28.03 -2.29
N GLY A 789 -25.49 28.57 -2.04
CA GLY A 789 -25.76 29.35 -0.84
C GLY A 789 -25.43 30.83 -0.97
N TYR A 790 -25.14 31.50 0.13
CA TYR A 790 -25.01 32.97 0.20
C TYR A 790 -23.93 33.54 -0.73
N TYR A 791 -22.84 32.82 -0.96
CA TYR A 791 -21.70 33.27 -1.76
C TYR A 791 -21.76 32.81 -3.22
N SER A 792 -22.91 32.26 -3.67
CA SER A 792 -23.14 31.98 -5.07
C SER A 792 -23.27 33.30 -5.85
N THR A 793 -22.85 33.28 -7.12
CA THR A 793 -23.01 34.40 -8.05
C THR A 793 -24.41 34.36 -8.69
N PRO A 794 -24.98 35.51 -9.09
CA PRO A 794 -26.28 35.54 -9.75
C PRO A 794 -26.35 34.75 -11.06
N ASP A 795 -25.24 34.66 -11.79
CA ASP A 795 -25.12 33.79 -12.95
C ASP A 795 -24.82 32.37 -12.47
N GLU A 796 -25.71 31.45 -12.77
CA GLU A 796 -25.60 30.04 -12.37
C GLU A 796 -24.35 29.37 -12.93
N LEU A 797 -23.95 29.71 -14.14
CA LEU A 797 -22.78 29.12 -14.80
C LEU A 797 -21.47 29.53 -14.12
N ASP A 798 -21.40 30.73 -13.56
CA ASP A 798 -20.24 31.22 -12.83
C ASP A 798 -20.01 30.49 -11.49
N ASN A 799 -21.01 29.76 -11.03
CA ASN A 799 -20.88 28.91 -9.84
C ASN A 799 -20.28 27.53 -10.15
N PHE A 800 -20.16 27.16 -11.44
CA PHE A 800 -19.51 25.92 -11.83
C PHE A 800 -18.02 26.13 -12.08
N THR A 801 -17.25 25.10 -11.71
CA THR A 801 -15.83 25.02 -12.01
C THR A 801 -15.51 23.63 -12.55
N PHE A 802 -14.84 23.59 -13.70
CA PHE A 802 -14.39 22.38 -14.35
C PHE A 802 -12.89 22.24 -14.18
N LYS A 803 -12.40 21.04 -13.75
CA LYS A 803 -11.00 20.80 -13.48
C LYS A 803 -10.55 19.43 -13.96
N LEU A 804 -9.27 19.34 -14.32
CA LEU A 804 -8.63 18.05 -14.50
C LEU A 804 -8.31 17.44 -13.13
N SER A 805 -8.57 16.17 -12.98
CA SER A 805 -8.10 15.37 -11.87
C SER A 805 -6.85 14.61 -12.31
N MET A 806 -5.83 14.61 -11.48
CA MET A 806 -4.60 13.85 -11.69
C MET A 806 -4.25 13.12 -10.40
N SER A 807 -4.00 11.81 -10.51
CA SER A 807 -3.55 10.99 -9.39
C SER A 807 -2.46 10.02 -9.83
N PHE A 808 -1.66 9.57 -8.87
CA PHE A 808 -0.67 8.53 -9.08
C PHE A 808 -1.32 7.19 -8.76
N ALA A 809 -1.22 6.23 -9.69
CA ALA A 809 -1.55 4.82 -9.47
C ALA A 809 -0.26 4.02 -9.56
N LEU A 810 0.06 3.30 -8.50
CA LEU A 810 1.21 2.38 -8.44
C LEU A 810 0.78 0.99 -8.90
#